data_50ead91159475df30829ec0357beb08c
#
_entry.id   50ead91159475df30829ec0357beb08c
#
_cell.length_a   1.000
_cell.length_b   1.000
_cell.length_c   1.000
_cell.angle_alpha   90.00
_cell.angle_beta   90.00
_cell.angle_gamma   90.00
#
_symmetry.space_group_name_H-M   'P 1'
#
loop_
_entity.id
_entity.type
_entity.pdbx_description
1 polymer ?
#
loop_
_entity_poly.entity_id
_entity_poly.type
_entity_poly.pdbx_seq_one_letter_code
_entity_poly.pdbx_strand_id
1 'polypeptide(L)'
;MKKETTVFDFSRNYEPADILARIKEKNKGKPKYNFLDGPITANAPMCLHHGWGRTLKDAYNRYNSLIGKEVDYVWGFDAQGMWVEVEVEKLLGLKSKKEIVEYGVDKFTEKCIERVNYFKDHQTEQSKIIEQLGDWDRSYITNSDKNITSIWNFLKVCNDKKMLKQSYKTMPWCPRCGTSLSEHEMTGSYKERTHKAVYVKAKLKDRNERMLVWTTTPWTLAANMAIAVNPEFTYCKCRVKSDDNLLIVCEKRIKVLRDDLIEVVEKVSGADLVGLNYEPFLPLKKQEFEHKLVAWDQVDEIDGSGAVHIAPGCGAEDFALGTKLNMGPFIIPVGENGAFYDDFEWLAGLTTVDCEPTVFQKLTENNTMYYHHDYTHNYPFCWRCKTDVIFRLVAGYDIATDGIRKDLLKAADSVNWTPTFMGKSMRQWLTDMGDWNISRRRFYGLPLPFYPCEKCGHLNVIGSREELRARAVDPAKVDAIPHLHRPYIDEVQITCEKCDAHVARVTDVGDCWLDAGIAPFSTKPKGQFKADMVLEMKEQIRLWFYAQLFMSVVLTGEAPYKNVVGYSTLVDEDGKKFSKTGPRKIYIEDVAKQYGVDVLRYTFASANPTLDMRFGDSIAEDAKRRLLAIWNAYVFYTTYALVDRPDVKNYQPENLTPIDLWLVQLTNQYIKATREAYDEFKTHQVVKLTDDFIEDISNFYIRVNRRRYWKNGEDQDKMNAYWCLFNALRSVVIVLAPIVPSYSQYLWENCFGEGEEPVMLSSFPTPLKVKTKDNKLNLLEDVAFVKEVISLGLSLRAENQIAIKQPLAKVYVKTDRIDTITMFASIIQEQLNVKQIEIVTDDDKFNVAYLTVNFKKAGAILKNRVQELKNALQNSKNMNEYVAKFDAGDKIEIAGFDALSTDLFERKLAPREGFVITATQDVTVVLDTTITDDLMLEGIARELIRSIQIERMNKKLNITDRIVLEIKTADEKMYAAANAHQPRIMKEVLATEMRVTKGTGANEILISLA
;
A
#
# COMPACT_ATOMS: atom_id res chain seq x y z
N MET A 1 -26.73 9.79 -28.54
CA MET A 1 -27.15 9.19 -27.26
C MET A 1 -25.93 9.19 -26.36
N LYS A 2 -25.91 10.03 -25.31
CA LYS A 2 -24.91 9.91 -24.25
C LYS A 2 -25.11 8.56 -23.59
N LYS A 3 -24.09 7.69 -23.61
CA LYS A 3 -24.08 6.48 -22.79
C LYS A 3 -24.16 6.95 -21.33
N GLU A 4 -25.30 6.75 -20.70
CA GLU A 4 -25.38 6.77 -19.24
C GLU A 4 -24.41 5.70 -18.75
N THR A 5 -23.39 6.12 -18.05
CA THR A 5 -22.49 5.24 -17.32
C THR A 5 -23.31 4.59 -16.22
N THR A 6 -23.76 3.37 -16.44
CA THR A 6 -24.35 2.54 -15.41
C THR A 6 -23.30 2.34 -14.32
N VAL A 7 -23.50 2.97 -13.19
CA VAL A 7 -22.73 2.73 -11.98
C VAL A 7 -23.05 1.30 -11.53
N PHE A 8 -22.02 0.47 -11.26
CA PHE A 8 -22.21 -0.82 -10.58
C PHE A 8 -22.62 -0.53 -9.14
N ASP A 9 -23.92 -0.62 -8.88
CA ASP A 9 -24.48 -0.43 -7.55
C ASP A 9 -25.41 -1.59 -7.24
N PHE A 10 -24.86 -2.64 -6.63
CA PHE A 10 -25.58 -3.80 -6.15
C PHE A 10 -25.87 -3.71 -4.65
N SER A 11 -25.47 -2.60 -3.99
CA SER A 11 -25.57 -2.41 -2.55
C SER A 11 -27.03 -2.28 -2.04
N ARG A 12 -27.98 -1.92 -2.91
CA ARG A 12 -29.38 -1.58 -2.52
C ARG A 12 -30.11 -2.69 -1.77
N ASN A 13 -29.79 -3.95 -2.03
CA ASN A 13 -30.43 -5.11 -1.41
C ASN A 13 -29.43 -5.90 -0.52
N TYR A 14 -28.27 -5.31 -0.23
CA TYR A 14 -27.26 -5.95 0.59
C TYR A 14 -27.34 -5.46 2.03
N GLU A 15 -27.67 -6.37 2.96
CA GLU A 15 -27.90 -6.06 4.37
C GLU A 15 -26.77 -6.66 5.25
N PRO A 16 -25.65 -5.92 5.43
CA PRO A 16 -24.48 -6.44 6.14
C PRO A 16 -24.76 -6.92 7.58
N ALA A 17 -25.69 -6.28 8.29
CA ALA A 17 -26.00 -6.62 9.67
C ALA A 17 -26.68 -7.99 9.79
N ASP A 18 -27.67 -8.30 8.93
CA ASP A 18 -28.34 -9.61 8.87
C ASP A 18 -27.34 -10.71 8.50
N ILE A 19 -26.53 -10.45 7.48
CA ILE A 19 -25.48 -11.38 7.04
C ILE A 19 -24.51 -11.68 8.18
N LEU A 20 -24.08 -10.67 8.94
CA LEU A 20 -23.20 -10.84 10.08
C LEU A 20 -23.84 -11.70 11.19
N ALA A 21 -25.10 -11.44 11.52
CA ALA A 21 -25.82 -12.23 12.52
C ALA A 21 -25.86 -13.71 12.14
N ARG A 22 -26.19 -14.01 10.88
CA ARG A 22 -26.22 -15.37 10.34
C ARG A 22 -24.83 -16.03 10.30
N ILE A 23 -23.77 -15.31 9.92
CA ILE A 23 -22.39 -15.80 9.97
C ILE A 23 -21.98 -16.16 11.40
N LYS A 24 -22.30 -15.32 12.37
CA LYS A 24 -21.99 -15.55 13.79
C LYS A 24 -22.68 -16.83 14.30
N GLU A 25 -23.96 -17.03 13.96
CA GLU A 25 -24.66 -18.25 14.37
C GLU A 25 -24.08 -19.50 13.70
N LYS A 26 -23.81 -19.45 12.39
CA LYS A 26 -23.20 -20.55 11.64
C LYS A 26 -21.84 -20.99 12.19
N ASN A 27 -21.01 -20.00 12.56
CA ASN A 27 -19.62 -20.25 12.96
C ASN A 27 -19.43 -20.31 14.47
N LYS A 28 -20.50 -20.21 15.26
CA LYS A 28 -20.49 -20.31 16.71
C LYS A 28 -19.85 -21.60 17.19
N GLY A 29 -18.88 -21.52 18.11
CA GLY A 29 -18.13 -22.65 18.64
C GLY A 29 -17.13 -23.26 17.68
N LYS A 30 -16.89 -22.70 16.52
CA LYS A 30 -15.81 -23.05 15.60
C LYS A 30 -14.48 -22.50 16.10
N PRO A 31 -13.34 -22.91 15.53
CA PRO A 31 -12.04 -22.34 15.87
C PRO A 31 -12.07 -20.81 15.76
N LYS A 32 -11.67 -20.13 16.83
CA LYS A 32 -11.68 -18.67 16.88
C LYS A 32 -10.60 -18.06 15.99
N TYR A 33 -10.94 -16.95 15.37
CA TYR A 33 -10.01 -16.04 14.71
C TYR A 33 -10.08 -14.68 15.41
N ASN A 34 -9.05 -14.39 16.19
CA ASN A 34 -8.97 -13.17 16.97
C ASN A 34 -8.48 -12.02 16.09
N PHE A 35 -9.41 -11.24 15.57
CA PHE A 35 -9.10 -9.99 14.91
C PHE A 35 -9.00 -8.85 15.95
N LEU A 36 -8.04 -7.95 15.76
CA LEU A 36 -7.94 -6.70 16.52
C LEU A 36 -7.76 -5.54 15.54
N ASP A 37 -8.70 -4.61 15.57
CA ASP A 37 -8.62 -3.38 14.76
C ASP A 37 -7.69 -2.35 15.38
N GLY A 38 -6.84 -1.72 14.56
CA GLY A 38 -6.21 -0.46 14.93
C GLY A 38 -7.26 0.65 14.94
N PRO A 39 -7.43 1.33 16.10
CA PRO A 39 -8.53 2.27 16.24
C PRO A 39 -8.33 3.48 15.31
N ILE A 40 -9.34 3.73 14.47
CA ILE A 40 -9.32 4.92 13.61
C ILE A 40 -9.52 6.18 14.45
N THR A 41 -8.79 7.24 14.12
CA THR A 41 -8.91 8.53 14.81
C THR A 41 -10.29 9.16 14.58
N ALA A 42 -11.13 9.22 15.61
CA ALA A 42 -12.49 9.79 15.57
C ALA A 42 -12.48 11.33 15.63
N ASN A 43 -11.92 12.00 14.62
CA ASN A 43 -11.74 13.45 14.62
C ASN A 43 -12.00 14.13 13.26
N ALA A 44 -12.21 13.34 12.21
CA ALA A 44 -12.52 13.78 10.85
C ALA A 44 -13.25 12.66 10.09
N PRO A 45 -13.92 12.95 8.97
CA PRO A 45 -14.45 11.91 8.09
C PRO A 45 -13.33 10.99 7.58
N MET A 46 -13.70 9.75 7.24
CA MET A 46 -12.75 8.82 6.64
C MET A 46 -12.34 9.32 5.25
N CYS A 47 -11.05 9.40 5.02
CA CYS A 47 -10.51 9.59 3.69
C CYS A 47 -10.22 8.22 3.03
N LEU A 48 -9.89 8.26 1.76
CA LEU A 48 -9.76 7.08 0.91
C LEU A 48 -8.75 6.03 1.44
N HIS A 49 -7.65 6.47 2.08
CA HIS A 49 -6.66 5.54 2.63
C HIS A 49 -7.20 4.73 3.85
N HIS A 50 -8.10 5.32 4.65
CA HIS A 50 -8.80 4.57 5.70
C HIS A 50 -9.69 3.49 5.09
N GLY A 51 -10.38 3.82 3.98
CA GLY A 51 -11.19 2.87 3.23
C GLY A 51 -10.37 1.69 2.71
N TRP A 52 -9.15 1.93 2.21
CA TRP A 52 -8.25 0.87 1.78
C TRP A 52 -7.92 -0.10 2.92
N GLY A 53 -7.40 0.41 4.04
CA GLY A 53 -7.09 -0.42 5.20
C GLY A 53 -8.30 -1.19 5.73
N ARG A 54 -9.47 -0.53 5.85
CA ARG A 54 -10.70 -1.19 6.30
C ARG A 54 -11.20 -2.25 5.33
N THR A 55 -11.09 -2.03 4.01
CA THR A 55 -11.44 -3.05 3.00
C THR A 55 -10.55 -4.28 3.11
N LEU A 56 -9.23 -4.12 3.28
CA LEU A 56 -8.32 -5.25 3.44
C LEU A 56 -8.64 -6.06 4.71
N LYS A 57 -8.84 -5.38 5.84
CA LYS A 57 -9.22 -6.01 7.12
C LYS A 57 -10.52 -6.80 6.99
N ASP A 58 -11.55 -6.18 6.39
CA ASP A 58 -12.85 -6.79 6.17
C ASP A 58 -12.76 -8.01 5.24
N ALA A 59 -11.98 -7.93 4.17
CA ALA A 59 -11.77 -9.06 3.25
C ALA A 59 -11.15 -10.27 3.95
N TYR A 60 -10.14 -10.08 4.80
CA TYR A 60 -9.54 -11.18 5.56
C TYR A 60 -10.48 -11.74 6.62
N ASN A 61 -11.26 -10.90 7.29
CA ASN A 61 -12.26 -11.35 8.26
C ASN A 61 -13.37 -12.17 7.58
N ARG A 62 -13.87 -11.73 6.43
CA ARG A 62 -14.84 -12.46 5.62
C ARG A 62 -14.28 -13.79 5.11
N TYR A 63 -13.06 -13.79 4.61
CA TYR A 63 -12.38 -15.03 4.20
C TYR A 63 -12.28 -16.03 5.34
N ASN A 64 -11.84 -15.59 6.54
CA ASN A 64 -11.76 -16.46 7.69
C ASN A 64 -13.13 -17.01 8.13
N SER A 65 -14.20 -16.23 7.96
CA SER A 65 -15.56 -16.71 8.16
C SER A 65 -15.98 -17.77 7.13
N LEU A 66 -15.62 -17.60 5.85
CA LEU A 66 -15.91 -18.56 4.77
C LEU A 66 -15.20 -19.90 4.95
N ILE A 67 -14.00 -19.91 5.52
CA ILE A 67 -13.30 -21.14 5.87
C ILE A 67 -13.72 -21.74 7.21
N GLY A 68 -14.81 -21.22 7.81
CA GLY A 68 -15.46 -21.78 8.99
C GLY A 68 -14.80 -21.41 10.32
N LYS A 69 -14.23 -20.22 10.46
CA LYS A 69 -13.74 -19.70 11.74
C LYS A 69 -14.77 -18.74 12.37
N GLU A 70 -14.82 -18.74 13.71
CA GLU A 70 -15.56 -17.76 14.50
C GLU A 70 -14.75 -16.47 14.57
N VAL A 71 -15.16 -15.43 13.82
CA VAL A 71 -14.47 -14.15 13.72
C VAL A 71 -15.15 -13.11 14.61
N ASP A 72 -14.37 -12.33 15.36
CA ASP A 72 -14.87 -11.22 16.17
C ASP A 72 -14.73 -9.90 15.38
N TYR A 73 -15.85 -9.43 14.82
CA TYR A 73 -15.94 -8.23 13.96
C TYR A 73 -16.05 -6.93 14.77
N VAL A 74 -15.19 -6.75 15.77
CA VAL A 74 -15.18 -5.56 16.62
C VAL A 74 -14.17 -4.54 16.09
N TRP A 75 -14.67 -3.32 15.83
CA TRP A 75 -13.90 -2.21 15.29
C TRP A 75 -13.59 -1.18 16.40
N GLY A 76 -12.50 -0.41 16.19
CA GLY A 76 -12.01 0.53 17.18
C GLY A 76 -12.02 1.98 16.73
N PHE A 77 -12.16 2.88 17.72
CA PHE A 77 -12.09 4.32 17.53
C PHE A 77 -11.13 4.93 18.53
N ASP A 78 -10.13 5.67 18.02
CA ASP A 78 -9.21 6.43 18.84
C ASP A 78 -9.79 7.82 19.12
N ALA A 79 -9.99 8.15 20.38
CA ALA A 79 -10.91 9.19 20.80
C ALA A 79 -10.34 10.19 21.83
N GLN A 80 -9.05 10.12 22.17
CA GLN A 80 -8.49 11.08 23.12
C GLN A 80 -7.03 11.44 22.81
N GLY A 81 -6.57 12.54 23.41
CA GLY A 81 -5.22 13.04 23.23
C GLY A 81 -5.17 14.40 22.51
N MET A 82 -3.96 14.91 22.35
CA MET A 82 -3.67 16.26 21.86
C MET A 82 -4.32 16.57 20.49
N TRP A 83 -4.48 15.58 19.62
CA TRP A 83 -5.06 15.77 18.28
C TRP A 83 -6.56 16.11 18.32
N VAL A 84 -7.31 15.73 19.36
CA VAL A 84 -8.69 16.17 19.59
C VAL A 84 -8.71 17.59 20.11
N GLU A 85 -7.91 17.86 21.13
CA GLU A 85 -7.83 19.20 21.75
C GLU A 85 -7.53 20.29 20.71
N VAL A 86 -6.52 20.09 19.85
CA VAL A 86 -6.13 21.10 18.84
C VAL A 86 -7.28 21.43 17.88
N GLU A 87 -8.09 20.46 17.52
CA GLU A 87 -9.24 20.70 16.64
C GLU A 87 -10.39 21.40 17.39
N VAL A 88 -10.59 21.09 18.68
CA VAL A 88 -11.56 21.79 19.53
C VAL A 88 -11.11 23.20 19.84
N GLU A 89 -9.81 23.41 20.12
CA GLU A 89 -9.22 24.76 20.25
C GLU A 89 -9.52 25.63 19.01
N LYS A 90 -9.31 25.07 17.80
CA LYS A 90 -9.62 25.76 16.54
C LYS A 90 -11.11 26.08 16.40
N LEU A 91 -11.98 25.12 16.74
CA LEU A 91 -13.43 25.27 16.68
C LEU A 91 -13.90 26.39 17.61
N LEU A 92 -13.33 26.49 18.81
CA LEU A 92 -13.68 27.48 19.82
C LEU A 92 -12.88 28.79 19.68
N GLY A 93 -11.90 28.87 18.76
CA GLY A 93 -11.03 30.04 18.57
C GLY A 93 -10.00 30.24 19.66
N LEU A 94 -9.74 29.22 20.52
CA LEU A 94 -8.77 29.30 21.62
C LEU A 94 -7.33 29.14 21.11
N LYS A 95 -6.44 30.00 21.60
CA LYS A 95 -5.06 30.09 21.09
C LYS A 95 -4.02 29.62 22.11
N SER A 96 -4.38 29.55 23.40
CA SER A 96 -3.45 29.25 24.49
C SER A 96 -4.09 28.35 25.56
N LYS A 97 -3.27 27.68 26.35
CA LYS A 97 -3.71 26.93 27.53
C LYS A 97 -4.45 27.82 28.56
N LYS A 98 -4.04 29.09 28.71
CA LYS A 98 -4.69 30.03 29.60
C LYS A 98 -6.15 30.25 29.20
N GLU A 99 -6.41 30.45 27.92
CA GLU A 99 -7.78 30.63 27.39
C GLU A 99 -8.64 29.37 27.59
N ILE A 100 -8.05 28.15 27.55
CA ILE A 100 -8.78 26.90 27.86
C ILE A 100 -9.21 26.91 29.33
N VAL A 101 -8.32 27.31 30.26
CA VAL A 101 -8.65 27.40 31.68
C VAL A 101 -9.72 28.44 31.93
N GLU A 102 -9.64 29.61 31.28
CA GLU A 102 -10.65 30.65 31.35
C GLU A 102 -12.00 30.25 30.77
N TYR A 103 -12.01 29.45 29.71
CA TYR A 103 -13.23 28.85 29.12
C TYR A 103 -13.90 27.84 30.03
N GLY A 104 -13.12 27.13 30.84
CA GLY A 104 -13.51 26.04 31.73
C GLY A 104 -13.05 24.69 31.21
N VAL A 105 -12.19 24.01 31.97
CA VAL A 105 -11.60 22.71 31.58
C VAL A 105 -12.68 21.64 31.45
N ASP A 106 -13.71 21.67 32.29
CA ASP A 106 -14.91 20.81 32.21
C ASP A 106 -15.62 20.96 30.84
N LYS A 107 -15.98 22.19 30.50
CA LYS A 107 -16.66 22.51 29.22
C LYS A 107 -15.82 22.13 28.03
N PHE A 108 -14.50 22.34 28.11
CA PHE A 108 -13.58 21.98 27.04
C PHE A 108 -13.50 20.46 26.84
N THR A 109 -13.43 19.72 27.95
CA THR A 109 -13.44 18.24 27.94
C THR A 109 -14.71 17.69 27.33
N GLU A 110 -15.88 18.22 27.72
CA GLU A 110 -17.16 17.81 27.14
C GLU A 110 -17.23 18.09 25.63
N LYS A 111 -16.69 19.23 25.17
CA LYS A 111 -16.61 19.52 23.72
C LYS A 111 -15.69 18.56 22.97
N CYS A 112 -14.63 18.08 23.62
CA CYS A 112 -13.78 17.02 23.05
C CYS A 112 -14.55 15.71 22.93
N ILE A 113 -15.31 15.30 23.96
CA ILE A 113 -16.15 14.09 23.98
C ILE A 113 -17.27 14.17 22.94
N GLU A 114 -17.98 15.28 22.86
CA GLU A 114 -18.98 15.52 21.84
C GLU A 114 -18.42 15.32 20.41
N ARG A 115 -17.25 15.92 20.15
CA ARG A 115 -16.60 15.83 18.85
C ARG A 115 -16.24 14.40 18.47
N VAL A 116 -15.60 13.65 19.37
CA VAL A 116 -15.18 12.28 19.07
C VAL A 116 -16.37 11.33 18.90
N ASN A 117 -17.44 11.50 19.66
CA ASN A 117 -18.67 10.73 19.48
C ASN A 117 -19.32 11.02 18.11
N TYR A 118 -19.40 12.29 17.71
CA TYR A 118 -19.91 12.65 16.39
C TYR A 118 -19.13 11.97 15.27
N PHE A 119 -17.78 12.03 15.32
CA PHE A 119 -16.97 11.40 14.27
C PHE A 119 -16.94 9.88 14.34
N LYS A 120 -17.04 9.28 15.52
CA LYS A 120 -17.23 7.84 15.67
C LYS A 120 -18.50 7.38 14.93
N ASP A 121 -19.61 8.05 15.15
CA ASP A 121 -20.87 7.72 14.51
C ASP A 121 -20.80 7.96 12.99
N HIS A 122 -20.23 9.09 12.56
CA HIS A 122 -20.05 9.39 11.15
C HIS A 122 -19.15 8.37 10.43
N GLN A 123 -18.01 7.99 11.04
CA GLN A 123 -17.11 6.97 10.49
C GLN A 123 -17.73 5.58 10.49
N THR A 124 -18.65 5.28 11.43
CA THR A 124 -19.44 4.07 11.42
C THR A 124 -20.34 4.02 10.18
N GLU A 125 -21.06 5.11 9.89
CA GLU A 125 -21.90 5.19 8.68
C GLU A 125 -21.06 5.09 7.39
N GLN A 126 -19.91 5.76 7.34
CA GLN A 126 -18.98 5.62 6.20
C GLN A 126 -18.48 4.17 6.03
N SER A 127 -18.27 3.44 7.13
CA SER A 127 -17.89 2.04 7.10
C SER A 127 -19.00 1.14 6.56
N LYS A 128 -20.25 1.44 6.90
CA LYS A 128 -21.43 0.75 6.34
C LYS A 128 -21.58 1.03 4.85
N ILE A 129 -21.31 2.26 4.39
CA ILE A 129 -21.32 2.62 2.95
C ILE A 129 -20.37 1.74 2.14
N ILE A 130 -19.18 1.43 2.67
CA ILE A 130 -18.25 0.52 1.99
C ILE A 130 -18.51 -0.96 2.30
N GLU A 131 -19.70 -1.29 2.81
CA GLU A 131 -20.18 -2.65 3.10
C GLU A 131 -19.31 -3.44 4.09
N GLN A 132 -18.63 -2.73 5.00
CA GLN A 132 -17.81 -3.36 6.02
C GLN A 132 -18.69 -4.12 7.02
N LEU A 133 -18.41 -5.40 7.27
CA LEU A 133 -19.05 -6.15 8.35
C LEU A 133 -18.56 -5.66 9.72
N GLY A 134 -19.47 -5.37 10.62
CA GLY A 134 -19.13 -4.87 11.93
C GLY A 134 -20.20 -5.08 12.98
N ASP A 135 -19.77 -5.53 14.15
CA ASP A 135 -20.57 -5.52 15.39
C ASP A 135 -20.43 -4.12 16.01
N TRP A 136 -21.15 -3.17 15.42
CA TRP A 136 -20.98 -1.75 15.73
C TRP A 136 -21.36 -1.40 17.15
N ASP A 137 -22.30 -2.13 17.76
CA ASP A 137 -22.71 -1.94 19.16
C ASP A 137 -21.62 -2.37 20.16
N ARG A 138 -20.71 -3.24 19.73
CA ARG A 138 -19.56 -3.70 20.51
C ARG A 138 -18.26 -2.97 20.15
N SER A 139 -18.32 -1.96 19.29
CA SER A 139 -17.15 -1.15 18.95
C SER A 139 -16.49 -0.61 20.21
N TYR A 140 -15.16 -0.63 20.24
CA TYR A 140 -14.44 -0.04 21.36
C TYR A 140 -14.02 1.40 21.05
N ILE A 141 -13.97 2.21 22.12
CA ILE A 141 -13.52 3.60 22.03
C ILE A 141 -12.49 3.86 23.12
N THR A 142 -11.37 4.50 22.75
CA THR A 142 -10.22 4.60 23.63
C THR A 142 -10.43 5.50 24.85
N ASN A 143 -11.38 6.46 24.80
CA ASN A 143 -11.72 7.32 25.94
C ASN A 143 -12.70 6.69 26.96
N SER A 144 -13.04 5.41 26.81
CA SER A 144 -13.91 4.74 27.79
C SER A 144 -13.19 4.47 29.12
N ASP A 145 -13.93 4.52 30.22
CA ASP A 145 -13.41 4.20 31.56
C ASP A 145 -12.79 2.80 31.61
N LYS A 146 -13.34 1.84 30.85
CA LYS A 146 -12.79 0.50 30.73
C LYS A 146 -11.39 0.50 30.10
N ASN A 147 -11.18 1.29 29.05
CA ASN A 147 -9.86 1.42 28.42
C ASN A 147 -8.88 2.13 29.36
N ILE A 148 -9.31 3.24 29.97
CA ILE A 148 -8.53 4.02 30.94
C ILE A 148 -8.06 3.13 32.10
N THR A 149 -8.96 2.40 32.74
CA THR A 149 -8.61 1.53 33.88
C THR A 149 -7.75 0.34 33.50
N SER A 150 -7.85 -0.14 32.26
CA SER A 150 -6.92 -1.15 31.73
C SER A 150 -5.48 -0.60 31.64
N ILE A 151 -5.34 0.67 31.26
CA ILE A 151 -4.03 1.35 31.23
C ILE A 151 -3.54 1.62 32.66
N TRP A 152 -4.42 2.01 33.56
CA TRP A 152 -4.05 2.16 34.97
C TRP A 152 -3.47 0.89 35.57
N ASN A 153 -4.09 -0.26 35.27
CA ASN A 153 -3.55 -1.56 35.69
C ASN A 153 -2.15 -1.80 35.09
N PHE A 154 -1.95 -1.49 33.80
CA PHE A 154 -0.64 -1.58 33.16
C PHE A 154 0.41 -0.69 33.88
N LEU A 155 0.07 0.57 34.16
CA LEU A 155 0.96 1.51 34.81
C LEU A 155 1.27 1.06 36.27
N LYS A 156 0.31 0.48 36.98
CA LYS A 156 0.54 -0.13 38.28
C LYS A 156 1.51 -1.31 38.20
N VAL A 157 1.35 -2.19 37.23
CA VAL A 157 2.30 -3.29 36.98
C VAL A 157 3.70 -2.74 36.63
N CYS A 158 3.80 -1.64 35.86
CA CYS A 158 5.09 -0.97 35.62
C CYS A 158 5.72 -0.46 36.92
N ASN A 159 4.92 0.14 37.82
CA ASN A 159 5.38 0.59 39.09
C ASN A 159 5.86 -0.55 40.00
N ASP A 160 5.09 -1.64 40.07
CA ASP A 160 5.44 -2.84 40.86
C ASP A 160 6.73 -3.49 40.36
N LYS A 161 6.96 -3.46 39.05
CA LYS A 161 8.20 -3.90 38.39
C LYS A 161 9.34 -2.87 38.50
N LYS A 162 9.14 -1.71 39.16
CA LYS A 162 10.11 -0.62 39.29
C LYS A 162 10.57 -0.05 37.95
N MET A 163 9.71 -0.10 36.93
CA MET A 163 9.97 0.46 35.61
C MET A 163 9.52 1.91 35.50
N LEU A 164 8.57 2.35 36.37
CA LEU A 164 8.09 3.73 36.36
C LEU A 164 9.08 4.64 37.06
N LYS A 165 9.51 5.70 36.39
CA LYS A 165 10.48 6.68 36.89
C LYS A 165 9.94 8.09 36.73
N GLN A 166 10.09 8.91 37.76
CA GLN A 166 9.97 10.36 37.60
C GLN A 166 11.26 10.85 36.92
N SER A 167 11.10 11.55 35.80
CA SER A 167 12.21 12.06 35.01
C SER A 167 12.27 13.59 35.05
N TYR A 168 13.47 14.11 34.95
CA TYR A 168 13.75 15.53 34.81
C TYR A 168 14.86 15.63 33.78
N LYS A 169 14.48 15.87 32.53
CA LYS A 169 15.40 15.82 31.38
C LYS A 169 14.98 16.79 30.29
N THR A 170 15.94 17.16 29.44
CA THR A 170 15.67 18.00 28.29
C THR A 170 15.01 17.17 27.20
N MET A 171 13.84 17.62 26.73
CA MET A 171 13.00 16.94 25.78
C MET A 171 12.54 17.87 24.65
N PRO A 172 12.19 17.32 23.47
CA PRO A 172 11.49 18.07 22.45
C PRO A 172 10.17 18.62 23.02
N TRP A 173 9.92 19.88 22.79
CA TRP A 173 8.79 20.62 23.33
C TRP A 173 8.12 21.46 22.27
N CYS A 174 6.81 21.35 22.12
CA CYS A 174 6.06 22.24 21.26
C CYS A 174 5.58 23.48 22.02
N PRO A 175 6.10 24.69 21.75
CA PRO A 175 5.73 25.89 22.50
C PRO A 175 4.27 26.30 22.29
N ARG A 176 3.70 26.05 21.10
CA ARG A 176 2.27 26.30 20.82
C ARG A 176 1.35 25.36 21.58
N CYS A 177 1.64 24.06 21.55
CA CYS A 177 0.84 23.06 22.26
C CYS A 177 1.13 23.03 23.76
N GLY A 178 2.29 23.57 24.22
CA GLY A 178 2.72 23.60 25.61
C GLY A 178 2.91 22.20 26.19
N THR A 179 3.49 21.25 25.42
CA THR A 179 3.70 19.87 25.86
C THR A 179 4.97 19.27 25.26
N SER A 180 5.53 18.28 25.97
CA SER A 180 6.63 17.45 25.44
C SER A 180 6.16 16.52 24.32
N LEU A 181 7.10 16.10 23.48
CA LEU A 181 6.93 15.10 22.43
C LEU A 181 7.89 13.94 22.70
N SER A 182 7.45 12.71 22.55
CA SER A 182 8.30 11.53 22.68
C SER A 182 9.03 11.23 21.36
N GLU A 183 10.11 10.43 21.40
CA GLU A 183 10.93 10.11 20.24
C GLU A 183 10.11 9.51 19.08
N HIS A 184 9.17 8.63 19.38
CA HIS A 184 8.33 8.02 18.35
C HIS A 184 7.34 9.02 17.72
N GLU A 185 6.92 10.06 18.45
CA GLU A 185 6.10 11.15 17.91
C GLU A 185 6.89 12.07 16.98
N MET A 186 8.22 12.11 17.12
CA MET A 186 9.12 12.89 16.27
C MET A 186 9.45 12.20 14.94
N THR A 187 9.15 10.92 14.80
CA THR A 187 9.46 10.15 13.60
C THR A 187 8.77 10.74 12.35
N GLY A 188 9.56 11.15 11.35
CA GLY A 188 9.05 11.80 10.14
C GLY A 188 8.60 13.25 10.31
N SER A 189 8.91 13.87 11.47
CA SER A 189 8.55 15.26 11.80
C SER A 189 9.73 16.20 11.63
N TYR A 190 10.48 16.07 10.53
CA TYR A 190 11.58 16.94 10.15
C TYR A 190 11.32 17.55 8.76
N LYS A 191 11.72 18.80 8.59
CA LYS A 191 11.63 19.51 7.31
C LYS A 191 12.78 20.52 7.21
N GLU A 192 13.13 20.87 5.98
CA GLU A 192 14.10 21.93 5.75
C GLU A 192 13.58 23.26 6.30
N ARG A 193 14.42 23.91 7.08
CA ARG A 193 14.23 25.24 7.65
C ARG A 193 15.47 26.06 7.46
N THR A 194 15.28 27.34 7.21
CA THR A 194 16.35 28.32 7.17
C THR A 194 16.29 29.16 8.43
N HIS A 195 17.32 29.04 9.28
CA HIS A 195 17.48 29.83 10.50
C HIS A 195 18.73 30.71 10.39
N LYS A 196 18.81 31.74 11.24
CA LYS A 196 20.03 32.54 11.38
C LYS A 196 21.00 31.77 12.27
N ALA A 197 22.07 31.28 11.71
CA ALA A 197 23.20 30.74 12.48
C ALA A 197 24.19 31.86 12.83
N VAL A 198 24.78 31.78 14.00
CA VAL A 198 25.69 32.80 14.50
C VAL A 198 27.01 32.20 14.95
N TYR A 199 28.11 32.88 14.59
CA TYR A 199 29.43 32.66 15.16
C TYR A 199 29.68 33.69 16.26
N VAL A 200 30.02 33.21 17.46
CA VAL A 200 30.25 34.03 18.65
C VAL A 200 31.69 33.80 19.19
N LYS A 201 32.27 34.83 19.79
CA LYS A 201 33.64 34.86 20.33
C LYS A 201 33.57 34.82 21.83
N ALA A 202 33.96 33.71 22.46
CA ALA A 202 34.14 33.59 23.90
C ALA A 202 35.52 34.07 24.31
N LYS A 203 35.61 35.14 25.07
CA LYS A 203 36.87 35.69 25.57
C LYS A 203 37.42 34.80 26.70
N LEU A 204 38.61 34.25 26.52
CA LEU A 204 39.26 33.49 27.58
C LEU A 204 39.77 34.42 28.68
N LYS A 205 39.50 34.04 29.96
CA LYS A 205 39.96 34.82 31.09
C LYS A 205 41.46 34.80 31.20
N ASP A 206 42.06 35.96 31.56
CA ASP A 206 43.48 36.16 31.74
C ASP A 206 44.36 35.88 30.49
N ARG A 207 43.73 35.92 29.30
CA ARG A 207 44.40 35.67 28.00
C ARG A 207 43.93 36.63 26.92
N ASN A 208 44.78 36.91 25.99
CA ASN A 208 44.43 37.70 24.80
C ASN A 208 43.93 36.80 23.66
N GLU A 209 42.99 35.90 23.98
CA GLU A 209 42.50 34.84 23.11
C GLU A 209 40.98 34.77 23.22
N ARG A 210 40.31 34.42 22.10
CA ARG A 210 38.85 34.16 22.02
C ARG A 210 38.59 32.84 21.33
N MET A 211 37.77 32.00 21.96
CA MET A 211 37.25 30.77 21.32
C MET A 211 36.10 31.09 20.40
N LEU A 212 36.19 30.72 19.13
CA LEU A 212 35.11 30.86 18.16
C LEU A 212 34.14 29.70 18.30
N VAL A 213 32.88 30.00 18.49
CA VAL A 213 31.80 29.01 18.71
C VAL A 213 30.67 29.27 17.73
N TRP A 214 29.97 28.24 17.32
CA TRP A 214 28.87 28.34 16.36
C TRP A 214 27.60 27.72 16.91
N THR A 215 26.44 28.36 16.62
CA THR A 215 25.12 27.79 16.91
C THR A 215 24.09 28.21 15.85
N THR A 216 23.11 27.31 15.61
CA THR A 216 21.93 27.54 14.77
C THR A 216 20.74 28.04 15.57
N THR A 217 20.87 28.09 16.90
CA THR A 217 19.81 28.49 17.86
C THR A 217 20.31 29.60 18.77
N PRO A 218 20.40 30.87 18.30
CA PRO A 218 20.98 31.97 19.07
C PRO A 218 20.33 32.19 20.45
N TRP A 219 19.06 31.86 20.61
CA TRP A 219 18.32 32.00 21.87
C TRP A 219 18.90 31.13 23.02
N THR A 220 19.55 29.99 22.66
CA THR A 220 20.13 29.08 23.66
C THR A 220 21.40 29.63 24.29
N LEU A 221 22.02 30.67 23.71
CA LEU A 221 23.18 31.36 24.30
C LEU A 221 22.87 31.98 25.67
N ALA A 222 21.59 32.32 25.92
CA ALA A 222 21.13 32.79 27.22
C ALA A 222 21.20 31.72 28.33
N ALA A 223 21.30 30.43 27.95
CA ALA A 223 21.43 29.31 28.87
C ALA A 223 22.80 28.62 28.76
N ASN A 224 23.80 29.29 28.17
CA ASN A 224 25.16 28.76 28.07
C ASN A 224 25.75 28.45 29.42
N MET A 225 26.33 27.24 29.59
CA MET A 225 27.00 26.84 30.83
C MET A 225 28.47 26.41 30.59
N ALA A 226 28.81 25.98 29.38
CA ALA A 226 30.18 25.60 29.00
C ALA A 226 30.38 25.74 27.51
N ILE A 227 31.60 25.56 27.05
CA ILE A 227 31.98 25.32 25.66
C ILE A 227 32.65 23.96 25.60
N ALA A 228 32.20 23.09 24.73
CA ALA A 228 32.82 21.79 24.49
C ALA A 228 33.84 21.87 23.34
N VAL A 229 34.97 21.22 23.53
CA VAL A 229 36.02 20.99 22.54
C VAL A 229 36.36 19.51 22.48
N ASN A 230 36.79 19.00 21.32
CA ASN A 230 37.28 17.64 21.23
C ASN A 230 38.75 17.59 21.60
N PRO A 231 39.15 16.84 22.64
CA PRO A 231 40.56 16.76 23.08
C PRO A 231 41.54 16.26 22.02
N GLU A 232 41.06 15.46 21.04
CA GLU A 232 41.87 14.85 19.99
C GLU A 232 42.08 15.79 18.78
N PHE A 233 41.33 16.91 18.71
CA PHE A 233 41.47 17.84 17.59
C PHE A 233 42.57 18.82 17.79
N THR A 234 43.15 19.28 16.68
CA THR A 234 44.09 20.40 16.63
C THR A 234 43.30 21.70 16.45
N TYR A 235 43.60 22.69 17.27
CA TYR A 235 43.03 24.03 17.19
C TYR A 235 44.14 25.01 16.82
N CYS A 236 43.78 26.00 16.01
CA CYS A 236 44.70 27.05 15.57
C CYS A 236 44.34 28.36 16.27
N LYS A 237 45.33 29.01 16.86
CA LYS A 237 45.25 30.41 17.33
C LYS A 237 45.62 31.30 16.14
N CYS A 238 44.61 31.98 15.64
CA CYS A 238 44.71 32.78 14.41
C CYS A 238 44.69 34.27 14.74
N ARG A 239 45.64 35.01 14.20
CA ARG A 239 45.57 36.46 14.16
C ARG A 239 44.74 36.86 12.94
N VAL A 240 43.78 37.73 13.16
CA VAL A 240 42.90 38.27 12.12
C VAL A 240 42.93 39.79 12.21
N LYS A 241 42.67 40.47 11.10
CA LYS A 241 42.71 41.95 11.06
C LYS A 241 41.52 42.57 11.84
N SER A 242 40.40 41.84 11.91
CA SER A 242 39.16 42.34 12.49
C SER A 242 39.06 42.19 14.02
N ASP A 243 40.03 41.56 14.70
CA ASP A 243 40.04 41.38 16.19
C ASP A 243 41.45 41.50 16.75
N ASP A 244 41.60 42.27 17.80
CA ASP A 244 42.87 42.43 18.50
C ASP A 244 43.29 41.17 19.29
N ASN A 245 42.37 40.24 19.53
CA ASN A 245 42.67 38.99 20.21
C ASN A 245 42.89 37.88 19.18
N LEU A 246 43.64 36.86 19.55
CA LEU A 246 43.77 35.66 18.71
C LEU A 246 42.45 34.87 18.73
N LEU A 247 41.96 34.51 17.55
CA LEU A 247 40.79 33.63 17.41
C LEU A 247 41.20 32.17 17.41
N ILE A 248 40.60 31.35 18.27
CA ILE A 248 40.82 29.91 18.35
C ILE A 248 39.74 29.19 17.58
N VAL A 249 40.13 28.38 16.61
CA VAL A 249 39.25 27.59 15.75
C VAL A 249 39.87 26.24 15.42
N CYS A 250 39.07 25.17 15.24
CA CYS A 250 39.61 23.89 14.80
C CYS A 250 40.39 24.06 13.47
N GLU A 251 41.52 23.37 13.33
CA GLU A 251 42.42 23.49 12.14
C GLU A 251 41.67 23.27 10.85
N LYS A 252 40.79 22.24 10.79
CA LYS A 252 40.01 21.96 9.58
C LYS A 252 38.91 22.99 9.30
N ARG A 253 38.64 23.86 10.27
CA ARG A 253 37.61 24.90 10.17
C ARG A 253 38.17 26.33 10.01
N ILE A 254 39.43 26.52 9.82
CA ILE A 254 40.04 27.86 9.62
C ILE A 254 39.31 28.69 8.54
N LYS A 255 38.74 28.02 7.53
CA LYS A 255 38.00 28.67 6.44
C LYS A 255 36.73 29.40 6.90
N VAL A 256 36.24 29.16 8.14
CA VAL A 256 35.09 29.93 8.68
C VAL A 256 35.48 31.33 9.11
N LEU A 257 36.75 31.59 9.28
CA LEU A 257 37.27 32.94 9.51
C LEU A 257 37.06 33.77 8.25
N ARG A 258 36.34 34.87 8.37
CA ARG A 258 36.01 35.82 7.29
C ARG A 258 36.84 37.07 7.48
N ASP A 259 38.11 37.02 7.09
CA ASP A 259 39.05 38.15 7.21
C ASP A 259 40.00 38.13 6.00
N ASP A 260 40.50 39.34 5.64
CA ASP A 260 41.45 39.52 4.53
C ASP A 260 42.85 39.03 4.90
N LEU A 261 43.17 38.97 6.19
CA LEU A 261 44.43 38.47 6.72
C LEU A 261 44.15 37.43 7.82
N ILE A 262 44.58 36.17 7.56
CA ILE A 262 44.52 35.08 8.55
C ILE A 262 45.93 34.52 8.70
N GLU A 263 46.52 34.73 9.87
CA GLU A 263 47.85 34.18 10.22
C GLU A 263 47.65 33.15 11.37
N VAL A 264 48.08 31.91 11.14
CA VAL A 264 48.12 30.90 12.20
C VAL A 264 49.38 31.14 13.05
N VAL A 265 49.16 31.63 14.25
CA VAL A 265 50.25 31.99 15.18
C VAL A 265 50.76 30.76 15.94
N GLU A 266 49.80 29.89 16.36
CA GLU A 266 50.11 28.71 17.17
C GLU A 266 49.06 27.62 16.94
N LYS A 267 49.51 26.36 17.01
CA LYS A 267 48.61 25.19 17.01
C LYS A 267 48.64 24.56 18.41
N VAL A 268 47.46 24.25 18.93
CA VAL A 268 47.30 23.66 20.27
C VAL A 268 46.43 22.42 20.19
N SER A 269 46.61 21.46 21.09
CA SER A 269 45.71 20.32 21.21
C SER A 269 44.39 20.79 21.89
N GLY A 270 43.29 20.17 21.50
CA GLY A 270 42.03 20.37 22.21
C GLY A 270 42.13 20.04 23.69
N ALA A 271 42.97 19.08 24.06
CA ALA A 271 43.23 18.71 25.45
C ALA A 271 43.84 19.90 26.25
N ASP A 272 44.67 20.74 25.66
CA ASP A 272 45.25 21.92 26.29
C ASP A 272 44.26 23.07 26.53
N LEU A 273 43.12 23.02 25.82
CA LEU A 273 42.05 24.00 25.97
C LEU A 273 41.06 23.63 27.07
N VAL A 274 40.99 22.37 27.45
CA VAL A 274 40.05 21.88 28.49
C VAL A 274 40.41 22.50 29.86
N GLY A 275 39.37 22.98 30.53
CA GLY A 275 39.51 23.63 31.84
C GLY A 275 39.81 25.14 31.80
N LEU A 276 40.05 25.73 30.64
CA LEU A 276 40.19 27.15 30.51
C LEU A 276 38.88 27.89 30.80
N ASN A 277 38.95 28.99 31.55
CA ASN A 277 37.80 29.80 31.88
C ASN A 277 37.52 30.84 30.79
N TYR A 278 36.26 31.21 30.57
CA TYR A 278 35.88 32.25 29.63
C TYR A 278 34.79 33.18 30.21
N GLU A 279 34.63 34.34 29.59
CA GLU A 279 33.60 35.32 29.90
C GLU A 279 32.31 34.93 29.16
N PRO A 280 31.08 35.03 29.79
CA PRO A 280 29.82 34.69 29.16
C PRO A 280 29.58 35.51 27.87
N PHE A 281 28.85 34.95 26.91
CA PHE A 281 28.53 35.63 25.64
C PHE A 281 27.58 36.82 25.82
N LEU A 282 26.66 36.72 26.78
CA LEU A 282 25.61 37.70 27.03
C LEU A 282 25.68 38.19 28.49
N PRO A 283 25.45 39.49 28.75
CA PRO A 283 25.50 40.07 30.10
C PRO A 283 24.20 39.82 30.86
N LEU A 284 24.00 38.59 31.28
CA LEU A 284 22.83 38.16 32.06
C LEU A 284 23.26 37.72 33.46
N LYS A 285 22.55 38.18 34.51
CA LYS A 285 22.79 37.74 35.90
C LYS A 285 22.73 36.22 36.08
N LYS A 286 21.89 35.56 35.33
CA LYS A 286 21.80 34.07 35.31
C LYS A 286 23.09 33.40 34.86
N GLN A 287 24.03 34.13 34.22
CA GLN A 287 25.33 33.63 33.76
C GLN A 287 26.50 34.11 34.65
N GLU A 288 26.24 34.68 35.82
CA GLU A 288 27.28 35.12 36.74
C GLU A 288 27.84 33.94 37.56
N PHE A 289 28.46 32.99 36.91
CA PHE A 289 29.19 31.84 37.48
C PHE A 289 30.42 31.53 36.64
N GLU A 290 31.23 30.56 37.04
CA GLU A 290 32.45 30.21 36.33
C GLU A 290 32.17 29.35 35.09
N HIS A 291 32.41 29.89 33.90
CA HIS A 291 32.27 29.19 32.60
C HIS A 291 33.60 28.57 32.19
N LYS A 292 33.59 27.28 31.79
CA LYS A 292 34.79 26.50 31.40
C LYS A 292 34.66 25.83 30.07
N LEU A 293 35.78 25.64 29.38
CA LEU A 293 35.90 24.73 28.29
C LEU A 293 35.94 23.28 28.81
N VAL A 294 35.13 22.38 28.23
CA VAL A 294 35.00 20.98 28.65
C VAL A 294 35.31 20.02 27.50
N ALA A 295 35.77 18.83 27.85
CA ALA A 295 36.06 17.79 26.89
C ALA A 295 34.77 17.10 26.41
N TRP A 296 34.62 16.91 25.10
CA TRP A 296 33.53 16.13 24.51
C TRP A 296 33.94 15.54 23.16
N ASP A 297 33.84 14.22 23.06
CA ASP A 297 34.22 13.44 21.87
C ASP A 297 33.22 13.56 20.71
N GLN A 298 32.00 14.05 20.95
CA GLN A 298 30.99 14.27 19.91
C GLN A 298 31.10 15.64 19.20
N VAL A 299 32.04 16.49 19.59
CA VAL A 299 32.34 17.69 18.80
C VAL A 299 32.92 17.26 17.46
N ASP A 300 32.31 17.69 16.35
CA ASP A 300 32.76 17.36 15.00
C ASP A 300 33.53 18.51 14.34
N GLU A 301 34.22 18.19 13.26
CA GLU A 301 35.04 19.11 12.46
C GLU A 301 34.44 19.37 11.08
N ILE A 302 33.19 18.91 10.81
CA ILE A 302 32.52 19.03 9.51
C ILE A 302 31.82 20.38 9.41
N ASP A 303 31.07 20.76 10.46
CA ASP A 303 30.30 22.00 10.53
C ASP A 303 30.77 22.91 11.70
N GLY A 304 30.36 24.17 11.65
CA GLY A 304 30.68 25.17 12.70
C GLY A 304 32.15 25.51 12.79
N SER A 305 32.62 25.71 14.01
CA SER A 305 33.99 26.14 14.33
C SER A 305 34.89 25.04 14.91
N GLY A 306 34.36 23.84 15.14
CA GLY A 306 34.97 22.78 15.91
C GLY A 306 34.91 22.98 17.43
N ALA A 307 34.06 23.89 17.89
CA ALA A 307 33.68 24.08 19.29
C ALA A 307 32.18 24.34 19.40
N VAL A 308 31.55 23.76 20.42
CA VAL A 308 30.09 23.80 20.62
C VAL A 308 29.76 24.42 21.94
N HIS A 309 28.82 25.39 21.97
CA HIS A 309 28.33 25.89 23.23
C HIS A 309 27.38 24.85 23.87
N ILE A 310 27.44 24.69 25.17
CA ILE A 310 26.67 23.72 25.94
C ILE A 310 25.64 24.42 26.79
N ALA A 311 24.36 24.08 26.54
CA ALA A 311 23.19 24.56 27.26
C ALA A 311 22.30 23.39 27.70
N PRO A 312 22.62 22.73 28.84
CA PRO A 312 21.93 21.50 29.27
C PRO A 312 20.40 21.63 29.41
N GLY A 313 19.91 22.83 29.67
CA GLY A 313 18.47 23.12 29.73
C GLY A 313 17.78 23.22 28.35
N CYS A 314 18.56 23.21 27.23
CA CYS A 314 18.09 23.51 25.88
C CYS A 314 18.51 22.48 24.81
N GLY A 315 19.30 21.46 25.17
CA GLY A 315 19.75 20.39 24.27
C GLY A 315 19.78 19.05 24.98
N ALA A 316 19.36 17.96 24.32
CA ALA A 316 19.33 16.62 24.92
C ALA A 316 20.74 16.07 25.14
N GLU A 317 21.59 16.22 24.14
CA GLU A 317 23.01 15.83 24.20
C GLU A 317 23.77 16.70 25.24
N ASP A 318 23.50 18.00 25.27
CA ASP A 318 24.05 18.93 26.25
C ASP A 318 23.64 18.53 27.66
N PHE A 319 22.37 18.12 27.86
CA PHE A 319 21.86 17.61 29.11
C PHE A 319 22.60 16.36 29.58
N ALA A 320 22.86 15.43 28.68
CA ALA A 320 23.59 14.20 28.97
C ALA A 320 25.04 14.53 29.40
N LEU A 321 25.71 15.42 28.67
CA LEU A 321 27.06 15.89 28.99
C LEU A 321 27.09 16.64 30.31
N GLY A 322 26.16 17.60 30.52
CA GLY A 322 26.07 18.38 31.76
C GLY A 322 25.80 17.52 33.00
N THR A 323 24.97 16.47 32.84
CA THR A 323 24.72 15.48 33.89
C THR A 323 25.96 14.65 34.20
N LYS A 324 26.68 14.17 33.16
CA LYS A 324 27.95 13.44 33.29
C LYS A 324 29.03 14.26 34.01
N LEU A 325 29.05 15.56 33.79
CA LEU A 325 30.01 16.49 34.38
C LEU A 325 29.50 17.13 35.68
N ASN A 326 28.32 16.76 36.19
CA ASN A 326 27.71 17.34 37.41
C ASN A 326 27.57 18.87 37.38
N MET A 327 27.15 19.42 36.24
CA MET A 327 27.08 20.88 36.03
C MET A 327 25.83 21.54 36.65
N GLY A 328 24.94 20.79 37.28
CA GLY A 328 23.68 21.33 37.83
C GLY A 328 23.85 22.33 38.97
N PRO A 329 22.87 23.20 39.26
CA PRO A 329 21.55 23.23 38.58
C PRO A 329 21.61 23.86 37.17
N PHE A 330 20.78 23.29 36.26
CA PHE A 330 20.77 23.75 34.86
C PHE A 330 19.93 25.01 34.68
N ILE A 331 20.35 25.89 33.78
CA ILE A 331 19.62 27.10 33.41
C ILE A 331 18.44 26.74 32.50
N ILE A 332 17.23 27.13 32.88
CA ILE A 332 16.00 26.96 32.04
C ILE A 332 15.55 28.36 31.61
N PRO A 333 15.79 28.75 30.33
CA PRO A 333 15.55 30.12 29.90
C PRO A 333 14.07 30.39 29.60
N VAL A 334 13.30 29.39 29.12
CA VAL A 334 11.97 29.62 28.57
C VAL A 334 10.88 28.78 29.23
N GLY A 335 9.69 29.36 29.29
CA GLY A 335 8.47 28.73 29.78
C GLY A 335 7.82 27.74 28.79
N GLU A 336 6.60 27.29 29.14
CA GLU A 336 5.83 26.35 28.32
C GLU A 336 5.41 26.89 26.95
N ASN A 337 5.24 28.19 26.86
CA ASN A 337 4.90 28.92 25.62
C ASN A 337 6.12 29.32 24.78
N GLY A 338 7.33 28.94 25.21
CA GLY A 338 8.58 29.31 24.53
C GLY A 338 9.02 30.76 24.75
N ALA A 339 8.39 31.48 25.70
CA ALA A 339 8.81 32.83 26.08
C ALA A 339 9.81 32.75 27.25
N PHE A 340 10.80 33.65 27.26
CA PHE A 340 11.75 33.78 28.33
C PHE A 340 11.06 34.17 29.64
N TYR A 341 11.55 33.63 30.77
CA TYR A 341 11.08 34.00 32.09
C TYR A 341 11.47 35.42 32.44
N ASP A 342 10.76 36.02 33.42
CA ASP A 342 10.93 37.43 33.82
C ASP A 342 12.34 37.72 34.37
N ASP A 343 13.01 36.71 34.92
CA ASP A 343 14.37 36.81 35.47
C ASP A 343 15.48 36.74 34.39
N PHE A 344 15.11 36.72 33.08
CA PHE A 344 16.04 36.90 31.97
C PHE A 344 16.13 38.35 31.46
N GLU A 345 15.79 39.30 32.28
CA GLU A 345 16.02 40.73 32.09
C GLU A 345 15.46 41.23 30.73
N TRP A 346 16.32 41.69 29.84
CA TRP A 346 15.96 42.23 28.53
C TRP A 346 15.43 41.19 27.54
N LEU A 347 15.49 39.93 27.89
CA LEU A 347 14.83 38.84 27.11
C LEU A 347 13.42 38.52 27.63
N ALA A 348 13.07 38.98 28.83
CA ALA A 348 11.82 38.63 29.51
C ALA A 348 10.60 38.80 28.59
N GLY A 349 9.78 37.76 28.47
CA GLY A 349 8.56 37.77 27.66
C GLY A 349 8.76 37.60 26.15
N LEU A 350 9.97 37.74 25.60
CA LEU A 350 10.26 37.46 24.19
C LEU A 350 10.21 35.94 23.94
N THR A 351 9.70 35.53 22.78
CA THR A 351 9.73 34.13 22.39
C THR A 351 11.10 33.75 21.83
N THR A 352 11.36 32.44 21.72
CA THR A 352 12.59 31.92 21.11
C THR A 352 12.77 32.35 19.65
N VAL A 353 11.72 32.79 18.97
CA VAL A 353 11.75 33.35 17.61
C VAL A 353 11.96 34.88 17.65
N ASP A 354 11.20 35.58 18.48
CA ASP A 354 11.21 37.05 18.52
C ASP A 354 12.46 37.63 19.19
N CYS A 355 13.20 36.84 19.97
CA CYS A 355 14.39 37.30 20.65
C CYS A 355 15.62 37.49 19.77
N GLU A 356 15.66 36.93 18.57
CA GLU A 356 16.83 36.89 17.68
C GLU A 356 17.45 38.28 17.40
N PRO A 357 16.71 39.31 17.00
CA PRO A 357 17.28 40.64 16.77
C PRO A 357 17.92 41.23 18.04
N THR A 358 17.28 41.03 19.19
CA THR A 358 17.75 41.54 20.47
C THR A 358 19.02 40.80 20.93
N VAL A 359 19.06 39.47 20.74
CA VAL A 359 20.27 38.70 21.03
C VAL A 359 21.44 39.17 20.17
N PHE A 360 21.23 39.37 18.84
CA PHE A 360 22.26 39.83 17.93
C PHE A 360 22.76 41.24 18.28
N GLN A 361 21.83 42.14 18.65
CA GLN A 361 22.21 43.45 19.12
C GLN A 361 23.11 43.35 20.37
N LYS A 362 22.74 42.56 21.35
CA LYS A 362 23.53 42.41 22.61
C LYS A 362 24.87 41.74 22.39
N LEU A 363 24.95 40.73 21.51
CA LEU A 363 26.23 40.13 21.10
C LEU A 363 27.16 41.16 20.44
N THR A 364 26.60 42.06 19.62
CA THR A 364 27.36 43.14 18.97
C THR A 364 27.83 44.16 19.96
N GLU A 365 26.96 44.65 20.84
CA GLU A 365 27.27 45.60 21.93
C GLU A 365 28.41 45.09 22.84
N ASN A 366 28.41 43.76 23.11
CA ASN A 366 29.44 43.11 23.97
C ASN A 366 30.70 42.72 23.19
N ASN A 367 30.79 43.01 21.88
CA ASN A 367 31.87 42.56 21.02
C ASN A 367 32.12 41.04 21.07
N THR A 368 31.02 40.26 21.21
CA THR A 368 31.02 38.81 21.20
C THR A 368 30.45 38.25 19.88
N MET A 369 29.80 39.05 19.04
CA MET A 369 29.41 38.68 17.67
C MET A 369 30.62 38.58 16.78
N TYR A 370 30.73 37.50 16.00
CA TYR A 370 31.72 37.48 14.89
C TYR A 370 30.97 37.73 13.58
N TYR A 371 30.07 36.83 13.18
CA TYR A 371 29.08 37.09 12.11
C TYR A 371 27.89 36.16 12.21
N HIS A 372 26.83 36.42 11.46
CA HIS A 372 25.69 35.54 11.29
C HIS A 372 25.38 35.35 9.80
N HIS A 373 24.68 34.27 9.47
CA HIS A 373 24.28 33.94 8.10
C HIS A 373 23.04 33.06 8.11
N ASP A 374 22.36 32.97 6.96
CA ASP A 374 21.27 32.02 6.78
C ASP A 374 21.84 30.60 6.64
N TYR A 375 21.30 29.68 7.42
CA TYR A 375 21.67 28.27 7.42
C TYR A 375 20.43 27.38 7.25
N THR A 376 20.41 26.59 6.17
CA THR A 376 19.32 25.67 5.86
C THR A 376 19.68 24.28 6.33
N HIS A 377 18.82 23.71 7.16
CA HIS A 377 19.01 22.39 7.73
C HIS A 377 17.66 21.70 8.02
N ASN A 378 17.69 20.38 8.23
CA ASN A 378 16.55 19.65 8.71
C ASN A 378 16.25 19.99 10.17
N TYR A 379 15.05 20.53 10.42
CA TYR A 379 14.64 20.98 11.75
C TYR A 379 13.34 20.29 12.18
N PRO A 380 13.22 19.87 13.46
CA PRO A 380 12.03 19.21 13.96
C PRO A 380 10.84 20.15 14.09
N PHE A 381 9.66 19.64 13.75
CA PHE A 381 8.39 20.34 13.94
C PHE A 381 7.37 19.45 14.66
N CYS A 382 6.44 20.07 15.35
CA CYS A 382 5.34 19.36 15.98
C CYS A 382 4.46 18.70 14.90
N TRP A 383 4.33 17.39 14.98
CA TRP A 383 3.54 16.60 14.01
C TRP A 383 2.07 17.04 13.91
N ARG A 384 1.52 17.67 14.96
CA ARG A 384 0.14 18.16 15.03
C ARG A 384 -0.04 19.57 14.49
N CYS A 385 0.57 20.55 15.15
CA CYS A 385 0.34 21.96 14.81
C CYS A 385 1.33 22.54 13.80
N LYS A 386 2.36 21.78 13.41
CA LYS A 386 3.42 22.15 12.46
C LYS A 386 4.34 23.29 12.93
N THR A 387 4.22 23.70 14.20
CA THR A 387 5.13 24.67 14.83
C THR A 387 6.48 24.02 15.05
N ASP A 388 7.55 24.77 14.83
CA ASP A 388 8.91 24.30 15.07
C ASP A 388 9.11 23.98 16.56
N VAL A 389 9.79 22.89 16.85
CA VAL A 389 9.97 22.35 18.20
C VAL A 389 11.18 23.01 18.84
N ILE A 390 11.11 23.32 20.12
CA ILE A 390 12.27 23.68 20.93
C ILE A 390 12.65 22.50 21.84
N PHE A 391 13.83 22.56 22.41
CA PHE A 391 14.22 21.64 23.48
C PHE A 391 14.23 22.37 24.81
N ARG A 392 13.61 21.78 25.81
CA ARG A 392 13.61 22.36 27.18
C ARG A 392 13.61 21.28 28.26
N LEU A 393 14.12 21.64 29.41
CA LEU A 393 14.13 20.76 30.58
C LEU A 393 12.72 20.68 31.18
N VAL A 394 12.21 19.47 31.33
CA VAL A 394 10.87 19.21 31.85
C VAL A 394 10.86 18.06 32.83
N ALA A 395 10.00 18.19 33.84
CA ALA A 395 9.65 17.06 34.69
C ALA A 395 8.57 16.22 34.01
N GLY A 396 8.66 14.91 34.12
CA GLY A 396 7.71 14.00 33.56
C GLY A 396 7.80 12.60 34.16
N TYR A 397 7.12 11.64 33.55
CA TYR A 397 7.16 10.23 33.94
C TYR A 397 7.57 9.40 32.72
N ASP A 398 8.52 8.51 32.94
CA ASP A 398 9.05 7.59 31.96
C ASP A 398 8.83 6.14 32.38
N ILE A 399 8.63 5.25 31.42
CA ILE A 399 8.70 3.80 31.62
C ILE A 399 10.06 3.32 31.13
N ALA A 400 10.85 2.74 32.03
CA ALA A 400 12.18 2.23 31.72
C ALA A 400 12.13 1.03 30.79
N THR A 401 12.97 1.03 29.77
CA THR A 401 12.96 0.04 28.69
C THR A 401 14.06 -1.02 28.83
N ASP A 402 15.24 -0.67 29.35
CA ASP A 402 16.43 -1.51 29.30
C ASP A 402 16.22 -2.88 29.96
N GLY A 403 15.47 -2.92 31.06
CA GLY A 403 15.19 -4.17 31.80
C GLY A 403 14.40 -5.21 31.00
N ILE A 404 13.61 -4.79 30.01
CA ILE A 404 12.75 -5.67 29.20
C ILE A 404 13.14 -5.74 27.72
N ARG A 405 14.21 -5.04 27.31
CA ARG A 405 14.63 -4.94 25.89
C ARG A 405 14.85 -6.31 25.24
N LYS A 406 15.45 -7.25 25.95
CA LYS A 406 15.66 -8.62 25.45
C LYS A 406 14.35 -9.35 25.22
N ASP A 407 13.38 -9.18 26.11
CA ASP A 407 12.06 -9.82 25.98
C ASP A 407 11.25 -9.19 24.83
N LEU A 408 11.35 -7.87 24.63
CA LEU A 408 10.76 -7.18 23.50
C LEU A 408 11.32 -7.68 22.17
N LEU A 409 12.62 -7.82 22.05
CA LEU A 409 13.28 -8.35 20.85
C LEU A 409 12.83 -9.79 20.56
N LYS A 410 12.81 -10.65 21.61
CA LYS A 410 12.32 -12.03 21.47
C LYS A 410 10.85 -12.10 21.05
N ALA A 411 10.01 -11.26 21.63
CA ALA A 411 8.59 -11.18 21.28
C ALA A 411 8.40 -10.73 19.83
N ALA A 412 9.14 -9.71 19.37
CA ALA A 412 9.10 -9.22 17.98
C ALA A 412 9.55 -10.29 16.97
N ASP A 413 10.57 -11.09 17.31
CA ASP A 413 11.08 -12.19 16.48
C ASP A 413 10.07 -13.35 16.35
N SER A 414 9.11 -13.47 17.26
CA SER A 414 8.05 -14.49 17.21
C SER A 414 6.88 -14.15 16.28
N VAL A 415 6.87 -12.94 15.71
CA VAL A 415 5.79 -12.41 14.89
C VAL A 415 6.09 -12.60 13.41
N ASN A 416 5.06 -12.99 12.65
CA ASN A 416 5.14 -13.01 11.20
C ASN A 416 4.85 -11.60 10.64
N TRP A 417 5.86 -10.97 10.05
CA TRP A 417 5.80 -9.61 9.51
C TRP A 417 5.63 -9.63 7.99
N THR A 418 4.58 -9.01 7.50
CA THR A 418 4.31 -8.83 6.07
C THR A 418 4.16 -7.32 5.75
N PRO A 419 5.06 -6.72 4.95
CA PRO A 419 6.30 -7.28 4.41
C PRO A 419 7.41 -7.48 5.46
N THR A 420 8.35 -8.38 5.17
CA THR A 420 9.38 -8.82 6.12
C THR A 420 10.32 -7.72 6.62
N PHE A 421 10.51 -6.63 5.85
CA PHE A 421 11.32 -5.49 6.30
C PHE A 421 10.78 -4.82 7.56
N MET A 422 9.46 -4.91 7.82
CA MET A 422 8.85 -4.34 9.01
C MET A 422 9.40 -4.97 10.29
N GLY A 423 9.63 -6.28 10.31
CA GLY A 423 10.26 -6.96 11.43
C GLY A 423 11.69 -6.48 11.68
N LYS A 424 12.46 -6.26 10.60
CA LYS A 424 13.82 -5.68 10.72
C LYS A 424 13.76 -4.26 11.29
N SER A 425 12.82 -3.45 10.83
CA SER A 425 12.64 -2.08 11.31
C SER A 425 12.17 -2.03 12.76
N MET A 426 11.27 -2.94 13.18
CA MET A 426 10.87 -3.07 14.59
C MET A 426 12.06 -3.47 15.45
N ARG A 427 12.84 -4.45 15.03
CA ARG A 427 14.03 -4.88 15.75
C ARG A 427 15.04 -3.76 15.95
N GLN A 428 15.31 -2.96 14.88
CA GLN A 428 16.19 -1.80 14.97
C GLN A 428 15.65 -0.78 15.97
N TRP A 429 14.36 -0.46 15.87
CA TRP A 429 13.71 0.47 16.82
C TRP A 429 13.85 0.01 18.26
N LEU A 430 13.55 -1.27 18.55
CA LEU A 430 13.65 -1.83 19.89
C LEU A 430 15.09 -1.87 20.44
N THR A 431 16.08 -1.90 19.55
CA THR A 431 17.51 -1.84 19.92
C THR A 431 17.91 -0.43 20.35
N ASP A 432 17.45 0.59 19.61
CA ASP A 432 17.94 1.96 19.73
C ASP A 432 17.08 2.84 20.67
N MET A 433 15.80 2.48 20.87
CA MET A 433 14.88 3.31 21.65
C MET A 433 15.33 3.51 23.09
N GLY A 434 15.09 4.72 23.63
CA GLY A 434 15.26 5.08 25.04
C GLY A 434 14.07 4.69 25.91
N ASP A 435 13.99 5.29 27.11
CA ASP A 435 12.83 5.16 28.01
C ASP A 435 11.60 5.85 27.42
N TRP A 436 10.44 5.25 27.59
CA TRP A 436 9.19 5.79 27.04
C TRP A 436 8.64 6.90 27.93
N ASN A 437 8.73 8.16 27.49
CA ASN A 437 8.09 9.28 28.19
C ASN A 437 6.58 9.26 27.97
N ILE A 438 5.82 9.12 29.06
CA ILE A 438 4.36 8.90 29.00
C ILE A 438 3.53 10.09 29.49
N SER A 439 4.12 11.15 30.01
CA SER A 439 3.38 12.30 30.54
C SER A 439 3.26 13.46 29.54
N ARG A 440 2.07 14.07 29.48
CA ARG A 440 1.75 15.24 28.65
C ARG A 440 1.04 16.29 29.47
N ARG A 441 1.48 17.53 29.38
CA ARG A 441 0.85 18.66 30.08
C ARG A 441 -0.33 19.22 29.32
N ARG A 442 -1.42 18.41 29.25
CA ARG A 442 -2.63 18.76 28.49
C ARG A 442 -3.89 18.52 29.36
N PHE A 443 -5.08 18.78 28.81
CA PHE A 443 -6.34 18.74 29.53
C PHE A 443 -7.16 17.48 29.17
N TYR A 444 -7.36 17.18 27.89
CA TYR A 444 -8.15 16.04 27.43
C TYR A 444 -7.28 14.89 26.97
N GLY A 445 -7.35 13.77 27.63
CA GLY A 445 -6.59 12.55 27.37
C GLY A 445 -6.65 11.61 28.55
N LEU A 446 -5.87 10.54 28.50
CA LEU A 446 -5.71 9.54 29.56
C LEU A 446 -5.28 10.21 30.87
N PRO A 447 -6.08 10.25 31.93
CA PRO A 447 -5.61 10.76 33.21
C PRO A 447 -4.59 9.79 33.82
N LEU A 448 -3.38 10.26 34.09
CA LEU A 448 -2.36 9.43 34.74
C LEU A 448 -2.74 9.15 36.20
N PRO A 449 -2.70 7.88 36.68
CA PRO A 449 -3.14 7.50 38.02
C PRO A 449 -2.06 7.70 39.11
N PHE A 450 -1.31 8.81 39.03
CA PHE A 450 -0.14 9.08 39.84
C PHE A 450 -0.45 10.09 40.95
N TYR A 451 -0.18 9.71 42.18
CA TYR A 451 -0.40 10.48 43.40
C TYR A 451 0.91 10.57 44.18
N PRO A 452 1.82 11.48 43.83
CA PRO A 452 3.09 11.66 44.56
C PRO A 452 2.85 12.25 45.92
N CYS A 453 3.46 11.65 46.96
CA CYS A 453 3.37 12.14 48.33
C CYS A 453 4.56 13.05 48.65
N GLU A 454 4.33 14.35 48.81
CA GLU A 454 5.36 15.32 49.16
C GLU A 454 5.95 15.05 50.53
N LYS A 455 5.16 14.48 51.48
CA LYS A 455 5.61 14.20 52.85
C LYS A 455 6.65 13.07 52.94
N CYS A 456 6.51 12.01 52.19
CA CYS A 456 7.39 10.84 52.29
C CYS A 456 8.08 10.45 50.95
N GLY A 457 7.88 11.20 49.89
CA GLY A 457 8.45 10.95 48.57
C GLY A 457 7.88 9.71 47.85
N HIS A 458 6.86 9.05 48.44
CA HIS A 458 6.30 7.83 47.81
C HIS A 458 5.36 8.19 46.66
N LEU A 459 5.51 7.51 45.52
CA LEU A 459 4.59 7.59 44.39
C LEU A 459 3.51 6.51 44.54
N ASN A 460 2.28 6.92 44.86
CA ASN A 460 1.13 6.00 44.81
C ASN A 460 0.59 5.90 43.38
N VAL A 461 0.37 4.68 42.91
CA VAL A 461 -0.18 4.39 41.57
C VAL A 461 -1.45 3.59 41.73
N ILE A 462 -2.56 4.09 41.19
CA ILE A 462 -3.88 3.47 41.22
C ILE A 462 -4.05 2.60 39.98
N GLY A 463 -4.48 1.35 40.17
CA GLY A 463 -4.66 0.38 39.11
C GLY A 463 -6.10 0.17 38.62
N SER A 464 -7.10 0.65 39.39
CA SER A 464 -8.52 0.50 39.00
C SER A 464 -9.40 1.56 39.67
N ARG A 465 -10.65 1.69 39.19
CA ARG A 465 -11.66 2.58 39.81
C ARG A 465 -12.05 2.10 41.21
N GLU A 466 -12.11 0.79 41.42
CA GLU A 466 -12.40 0.16 42.72
C GLU A 466 -11.29 0.49 43.73
N GLU A 467 -10.02 0.40 43.33
CA GLU A 467 -8.88 0.79 44.17
C GLU A 467 -8.90 2.28 44.45
N LEU A 468 -9.19 3.11 43.44
CA LEU A 468 -9.34 4.55 43.63
C LEU A 468 -10.40 4.85 44.72
N ARG A 469 -11.58 4.19 44.60
CA ARG A 469 -12.67 4.34 45.56
C ARG A 469 -12.29 3.90 46.97
N ALA A 470 -11.59 2.78 47.08
CA ALA A 470 -11.17 2.23 48.39
C ALA A 470 -10.11 3.11 49.08
N ARG A 471 -9.27 3.81 48.31
CA ARG A 471 -8.20 4.67 48.84
C ARG A 471 -8.55 6.15 48.87
N ALA A 472 -9.70 6.55 48.28
CA ALA A 472 -10.14 7.93 48.30
C ALA A 472 -10.40 8.44 49.73
N VAL A 473 -10.00 9.67 49.99
CA VAL A 473 -10.32 10.38 51.25
C VAL A 473 -11.83 10.52 51.38
N ASP A 474 -12.51 10.75 50.29
CA ASP A 474 -13.97 10.78 50.17
C ASP A 474 -14.44 9.87 49.02
N PRO A 475 -14.86 8.62 49.28
CA PRO A 475 -15.35 7.69 48.29
C PRO A 475 -16.57 8.20 47.49
N ALA A 476 -17.41 9.07 48.06
CA ALA A 476 -18.57 9.64 47.40
C ALA A 476 -18.17 10.50 46.17
N LYS A 477 -17.01 11.14 46.21
CA LYS A 477 -16.49 11.86 45.05
C LYS A 477 -16.19 10.96 43.89
N VAL A 478 -15.66 9.73 44.11
CA VAL A 478 -15.39 8.75 43.04
C VAL A 478 -16.69 8.24 42.43
N ASP A 479 -17.74 8.09 43.24
CA ASP A 479 -19.05 7.65 42.77
C ASP A 479 -19.77 8.75 41.95
N ALA A 480 -19.48 10.02 42.24
CA ALA A 480 -20.14 11.18 41.63
C ALA A 480 -19.52 11.64 40.31
N ILE A 481 -18.26 11.28 40.00
CA ILE A 481 -17.64 11.73 38.74
C ILE A 481 -18.29 11.05 37.52
N PRO A 482 -18.64 11.81 36.46
CA PRO A 482 -19.32 11.28 35.27
C PRO A 482 -18.45 10.33 34.46
N HIS A 483 -17.15 10.62 34.41
CA HIS A 483 -16.11 9.83 33.74
C HIS A 483 -14.74 10.19 34.30
N LEU A 484 -13.72 9.38 34.03
CA LEU A 484 -12.38 9.53 34.63
C LEU A 484 -11.52 10.69 34.09
N HIS A 485 -12.02 11.52 33.15
CA HIS A 485 -11.24 12.63 32.59
C HIS A 485 -11.16 13.82 33.53
N ARG A 486 -10.18 14.68 33.25
CA ARG A 486 -10.06 16.00 33.90
C ARG A 486 -11.25 16.91 33.51
N PRO A 487 -11.69 17.81 34.42
CA PRO A 487 -11.11 18.06 35.74
C PRO A 487 -11.65 17.10 36.82
N TYR A 488 -12.66 16.30 36.56
CA TYR A 488 -13.42 15.53 37.56
C TYR A 488 -12.54 14.61 38.41
N ILE A 489 -11.61 13.88 37.81
CA ILE A 489 -10.68 12.98 38.50
C ILE A 489 -9.68 13.77 39.39
N ASP A 490 -9.36 15.02 39.04
CA ASP A 490 -8.39 15.85 39.77
C ASP A 490 -8.92 16.25 41.15
N GLU A 491 -10.24 16.18 41.38
CA GLU A 491 -10.88 16.46 42.66
C GLU A 491 -10.78 15.32 43.70
N VAL A 492 -10.36 14.13 43.22
CA VAL A 492 -10.23 12.95 44.06
C VAL A 492 -8.85 12.89 44.71
N GLN A 493 -8.78 13.11 46.01
CA GLN A 493 -7.59 12.85 46.81
C GLN A 493 -7.62 11.45 47.39
N ILE A 494 -6.44 10.83 47.55
CA ILE A 494 -6.29 9.52 48.16
C ILE A 494 -5.42 9.59 49.41
N THR A 495 -5.51 8.57 50.26
CA THR A 495 -4.62 8.38 51.41
C THR A 495 -3.32 7.69 50.93
N CYS A 496 -2.18 8.26 51.30
CA CYS A 496 -0.86 7.69 50.98
C CYS A 496 -0.67 6.36 51.69
N GLU A 497 -0.28 5.31 50.99
CA GLU A 497 -0.10 3.98 51.58
C GLU A 497 1.08 3.86 52.56
N LYS A 498 2.01 4.85 52.57
CA LYS A 498 3.20 4.82 53.44
C LYS A 498 3.12 5.73 54.67
N CYS A 499 2.36 6.81 54.63
CA CYS A 499 2.40 7.80 55.70
C CYS A 499 1.04 8.43 55.97
N ASP A 500 -0.04 7.88 55.44
CA ASP A 500 -1.43 8.30 55.61
C ASP A 500 -1.72 9.79 55.28
N ALA A 501 -0.81 10.49 54.66
CA ALA A 501 -1.04 11.85 54.18
C ALA A 501 -2.07 11.84 53.03
N HIS A 502 -2.92 12.87 52.95
CA HIS A 502 -3.81 13.08 51.82
C HIS A 502 -2.99 13.61 50.64
N VAL A 503 -3.12 12.97 49.49
CA VAL A 503 -2.33 13.29 48.31
C VAL A 503 -3.24 13.49 47.08
N ALA A 504 -2.92 14.53 46.30
CA ALA A 504 -3.60 14.84 45.04
C ALA A 504 -2.93 14.16 43.85
N ARG A 505 -3.69 13.96 42.81
CA ARG A 505 -3.22 13.43 41.53
C ARG A 505 -2.37 14.47 40.81
N VAL A 506 -1.38 14.00 40.05
CA VAL A 506 -0.71 14.85 39.03
C VAL A 506 -1.72 15.28 37.96
N THR A 507 -1.61 16.53 37.50
CA THR A 507 -2.54 17.03 36.46
C THR A 507 -2.19 16.60 35.04
N ASP A 508 -1.09 15.87 34.85
CA ASP A 508 -0.67 15.37 33.56
C ASP A 508 -1.65 14.32 32.99
N VAL A 509 -1.78 14.29 31.68
CA VAL A 509 -2.45 13.20 30.91
C VAL A 509 -1.39 12.32 30.25
N GLY A 510 -1.78 11.12 29.88
CA GLY A 510 -0.89 10.14 29.26
C GLY A 510 -0.65 10.38 27.79
N ASP A 511 0.39 9.73 27.29
CA ASP A 511 0.66 9.58 25.87
C ASP A 511 -0.47 8.79 25.20
N CYS A 512 -1.02 9.30 24.10
CA CYS A 512 -2.13 8.68 23.36
C CYS A 512 -1.80 7.27 22.81
N TRP A 513 -0.53 6.91 22.71
CA TRP A 513 -0.15 5.55 22.31
C TRP A 513 -0.37 4.51 23.42
N LEU A 514 -0.52 4.92 24.68
CA LEU A 514 -1.01 4.05 25.74
C LEU A 514 -2.47 3.66 25.48
N ASP A 515 -3.28 4.61 24.99
CA ASP A 515 -4.71 4.41 24.71
C ASP A 515 -4.96 3.36 23.64
N ALA A 516 -4.24 3.46 22.54
CA ALA A 516 -4.35 2.51 21.45
C ALA A 516 -3.58 1.20 21.74
N GLY A 517 -2.47 1.27 22.47
CA GLY A 517 -1.60 0.13 22.81
C GLY A 517 -2.25 -0.88 23.73
N ILE A 518 -3.14 -0.46 24.64
CA ILE A 518 -3.81 -1.36 25.59
C ILE A 518 -4.95 -2.17 24.97
N ALA A 519 -5.36 -1.89 23.73
CA ALA A 519 -6.51 -2.49 23.09
C ALA A 519 -6.59 -4.03 23.18
N PRO A 520 -5.51 -4.82 23.09
CA PRO A 520 -5.57 -6.26 23.30
C PRO A 520 -6.16 -6.68 24.65
N PHE A 521 -5.93 -5.87 25.69
CA PHE A 521 -6.31 -6.18 27.07
C PHE A 521 -7.63 -5.52 27.48
N SER A 522 -7.97 -4.37 26.91
CA SER A 522 -9.23 -3.67 27.21
C SER A 522 -10.42 -4.23 26.42
N THR A 523 -10.18 -4.83 25.23
CA THR A 523 -11.25 -5.25 24.30
C THR A 523 -11.52 -6.75 24.34
N LYS A 524 -10.51 -7.57 24.64
CA LYS A 524 -10.63 -9.04 24.60
C LYS A 524 -10.86 -9.62 26.01
N PRO A 525 -11.48 -10.80 26.10
CA PRO A 525 -11.57 -11.52 27.38
C PRO A 525 -10.18 -11.86 27.93
N LYS A 526 -10.08 -11.98 29.26
CA LYS A 526 -8.83 -12.35 29.93
C LYS A 526 -8.25 -13.65 29.34
N GLY A 527 -6.98 -13.62 28.99
CA GLY A 527 -6.27 -14.76 28.36
C GLY A 527 -6.45 -14.90 26.83
N GLN A 528 -7.27 -14.06 26.19
CA GLN A 528 -7.49 -14.08 24.72
C GLN A 528 -6.92 -12.83 24.02
N PHE A 529 -5.94 -12.20 24.60
CA PHE A 529 -5.37 -10.92 24.13
C PHE A 529 -4.62 -11.05 22.78
N LYS A 530 -4.13 -12.24 22.43
CA LYS A 530 -3.28 -12.43 21.25
C LYS A 530 -4.11 -12.46 19.97
N ALA A 531 -3.95 -11.46 19.14
CA ALA A 531 -4.61 -11.36 17.84
C ALA A 531 -3.98 -12.33 16.82
N ASP A 532 -4.80 -12.97 15.98
CA ASP A 532 -4.31 -13.74 14.83
C ASP A 532 -3.77 -12.84 13.74
N MET A 533 -4.36 -11.65 13.58
CA MET A 533 -3.90 -10.64 12.63
C MET A 533 -4.15 -9.22 13.17
N VAL A 534 -3.19 -8.35 12.95
CA VAL A 534 -3.34 -6.89 12.98
C VAL A 534 -2.86 -6.32 11.65
N LEU A 535 -3.57 -5.30 11.14
CA LEU A 535 -3.27 -4.71 9.83
C LEU A 535 -3.37 -3.19 9.91
N GLU A 536 -2.27 -2.48 9.65
CA GLU A 536 -2.21 -1.02 9.60
C GLU A 536 -1.12 -0.54 8.65
N MET A 537 -1.04 0.78 8.46
CA MET A 537 0.02 1.38 7.66
C MET A 537 1.41 1.05 8.23
N LYS A 538 2.40 0.87 7.35
CA LYS A 538 3.79 0.53 7.72
C LYS A 538 4.43 1.53 8.70
N GLU A 539 3.97 2.78 8.71
CA GLU A 539 4.42 3.82 9.64
C GLU A 539 4.10 3.48 11.10
N GLN A 540 3.14 2.58 11.35
CA GLN A 540 2.75 2.15 12.69
C GLN A 540 3.79 1.25 13.39
N ILE A 541 4.90 0.91 12.72
CA ILE A 541 5.99 0.10 13.32
C ILE A 541 6.48 0.73 14.62
N ARG A 542 6.73 2.05 14.64
CA ARG A 542 7.22 2.78 15.81
C ARG A 542 6.11 3.38 16.68
N LEU A 543 4.85 3.17 16.31
CA LEU A 543 3.65 3.73 16.91
C LEU A 543 2.79 2.63 17.52
N TRP A 544 1.66 2.30 16.90
CA TRP A 544 0.68 1.35 17.44
C TRP A 544 1.24 -0.08 17.61
N PHE A 545 1.98 -0.59 16.64
CA PHE A 545 2.56 -1.92 16.75
C PHE A 545 3.59 -1.99 17.87
N TYR A 546 4.42 -0.96 18.01
CA TYR A 546 5.37 -0.85 19.13
C TYR A 546 4.66 -0.75 20.48
N ALA A 547 3.69 0.16 20.63
CA ALA A 547 2.99 0.37 21.89
C ALA A 547 2.30 -0.90 22.39
N GLN A 548 1.61 -1.63 21.50
CA GLN A 548 1.01 -2.91 21.84
C GLN A 548 2.05 -3.96 22.27
N LEU A 549 3.13 -4.09 21.49
CA LEU A 549 4.20 -5.05 21.81
C LEU A 549 4.81 -4.76 23.16
N PHE A 550 5.12 -3.50 23.44
CA PHE A 550 5.68 -3.05 24.71
C PHE A 550 4.75 -3.41 25.88
N MET A 551 3.50 -2.97 25.79
CA MET A 551 2.53 -3.19 26.87
C MET A 551 2.24 -4.68 27.08
N SER A 552 2.17 -5.46 26.02
CA SER A 552 1.95 -6.90 26.10
C SER A 552 3.13 -7.62 26.75
N VAL A 553 4.36 -7.28 26.37
CA VAL A 553 5.55 -7.89 26.99
C VAL A 553 5.65 -7.57 28.47
N VAL A 554 5.33 -6.33 28.87
CA VAL A 554 5.28 -5.96 30.30
C VAL A 554 4.24 -6.77 31.05
N LEU A 555 3.04 -6.95 30.48
CA LEU A 555 1.92 -7.63 31.15
C LEU A 555 2.03 -9.15 31.11
N THR A 556 2.56 -9.74 30.03
CA THR A 556 2.48 -11.19 29.78
C THR A 556 3.79 -11.86 29.39
N GLY A 557 4.80 -11.10 28.97
CA GLY A 557 6.04 -11.61 28.39
C GLY A 557 5.93 -12.05 26.92
N GLU A 558 4.77 -11.88 26.26
CA GLU A 558 4.50 -12.35 24.91
C GLU A 558 4.08 -11.21 23.95
N ALA A 559 4.24 -11.46 22.64
CA ALA A 559 3.70 -10.58 21.61
C ALA A 559 2.16 -10.63 21.58
N PRO A 560 1.47 -9.49 21.35
CA PRO A 560 0.01 -9.42 21.35
C PRO A 560 -0.64 -9.88 20.03
N TYR A 561 0.15 -10.25 19.04
CA TYR A 561 -0.31 -10.63 17.70
C TYR A 561 0.60 -11.73 17.12
N LYS A 562 0.04 -12.55 16.20
CA LYS A 562 0.76 -13.58 15.46
C LYS A 562 1.27 -13.05 14.12
N ASN A 563 0.39 -12.34 13.39
CA ASN A 563 0.67 -11.77 12.07
C ASN A 563 0.46 -10.26 12.11
N VAL A 564 1.45 -9.53 11.60
CA VAL A 564 1.35 -8.09 11.34
C VAL A 564 1.42 -7.86 9.84
N VAL A 565 0.39 -7.25 9.29
CA VAL A 565 0.30 -6.91 7.88
C VAL A 565 0.39 -5.40 7.73
N GLY A 566 1.40 -4.93 7.00
CA GLY A 566 1.61 -3.52 6.75
C GLY A 566 1.21 -3.12 5.34
N TYR A 567 0.46 -2.03 5.20
CA TYR A 567 0.21 -1.42 3.89
C TYR A 567 0.88 -0.05 3.77
N SER A 568 1.09 0.39 2.52
CA SER A 568 1.83 1.61 2.22
C SER A 568 0.89 2.82 2.08
N THR A 569 1.39 3.91 1.52
CA THR A 569 0.67 5.17 1.38
C THR A 569 -0.21 5.14 0.13
N LEU A 570 -1.38 5.76 0.21
CA LEU A 570 -2.21 6.04 -0.95
C LEU A 570 -1.81 7.40 -1.54
N VAL A 571 -1.58 7.42 -2.87
CA VAL A 571 -1.14 8.58 -3.63
C VAL A 571 -2.04 8.78 -4.85
N ASP A 572 -2.04 9.98 -5.42
CA ASP A 572 -2.75 10.25 -6.68
C ASP A 572 -2.06 9.59 -7.89
N GLU A 573 -2.63 9.73 -9.07
CA GLU A 573 -2.08 9.14 -10.31
C GLU A 573 -0.66 9.64 -10.62
N ASP A 574 -0.30 10.85 -10.20
CA ASP A 574 1.03 11.45 -10.34
C ASP A 574 2.03 10.98 -9.26
N GLY A 575 1.58 10.20 -8.28
CA GLY A 575 2.41 9.74 -7.16
C GLY A 575 2.54 10.75 -6.01
N LYS A 576 1.70 11.79 -5.96
CA LYS A 576 1.68 12.76 -4.87
C LYS A 576 0.72 12.31 -3.76
N LYS A 577 1.13 12.51 -2.50
CA LYS A 577 0.27 12.20 -1.35
C LYS A 577 -0.98 13.07 -1.33
N PHE A 578 -2.13 12.47 -1.07
CA PHE A 578 -3.35 13.21 -0.78
C PHE A 578 -3.16 14.04 0.50
N SER A 579 -3.48 15.33 0.44
CA SER A 579 -3.32 16.25 1.56
C SER A 579 -4.67 16.50 2.24
N LYS A 580 -4.70 16.47 3.58
CA LYS A 580 -5.89 16.87 4.35
C LYS A 580 -6.26 18.35 4.16
N THR A 581 -5.33 19.17 3.69
CA THR A 581 -5.48 20.63 3.50
C THR A 581 -5.41 21.06 2.03
N GLY A 582 -5.13 20.13 1.11
CA GLY A 582 -5.01 20.42 -0.32
C GLY A 582 -6.36 20.49 -1.04
N PRO A 583 -6.38 20.92 -2.30
CA PRO A 583 -7.61 21.08 -3.10
C PRO A 583 -8.29 19.73 -3.45
N ARG A 584 -7.64 18.61 -3.20
CA ARG A 584 -8.14 17.24 -3.48
C ARG A 584 -8.32 16.47 -2.18
N LYS A 585 -9.34 16.82 -1.40
CA LYS A 585 -9.84 15.94 -0.33
C LYS A 585 -10.77 14.92 -0.98
N ILE A 586 -10.37 13.66 -1.02
CA ILE A 586 -11.24 12.61 -1.55
C ILE A 586 -11.77 11.83 -0.34
N TYR A 587 -13.02 12.08 0.02
CA TYR A 587 -13.73 11.32 1.03
C TYR A 587 -14.25 10.02 0.43
N ILE A 588 -14.30 8.97 1.25
CA ILE A 588 -14.71 7.64 0.84
C ILE A 588 -16.13 7.63 0.25
N GLU A 589 -17.03 8.44 0.79
CA GLU A 589 -18.43 8.58 0.37
C GLU A 589 -18.55 9.08 -1.07
N ASP A 590 -17.76 10.11 -1.41
CA ASP A 590 -17.79 10.72 -2.74
C ASP A 590 -17.33 9.73 -3.81
N VAL A 591 -16.28 8.98 -3.50
CA VAL A 591 -15.70 7.98 -4.40
C VAL A 591 -16.62 6.77 -4.55
N ALA A 592 -17.20 6.29 -3.44
CA ALA A 592 -18.18 5.20 -3.47
C ALA A 592 -19.42 5.58 -4.30
N LYS A 593 -19.89 6.83 -4.20
CA LYS A 593 -21.00 7.34 -5.01
C LYS A 593 -20.64 7.48 -6.49
N GLN A 594 -19.40 7.87 -6.81
CA GLN A 594 -18.95 8.09 -8.19
C GLN A 594 -18.76 6.78 -8.95
N TYR A 595 -18.12 5.78 -8.36
CA TYR A 595 -17.69 4.57 -9.05
C TYR A 595 -18.48 3.32 -8.66
N GLY A 596 -19.18 3.34 -7.52
CA GLY A 596 -19.77 2.16 -6.88
C GLY A 596 -18.82 1.50 -5.89
N VAL A 597 -19.41 0.89 -4.86
CA VAL A 597 -18.68 0.29 -3.73
C VAL A 597 -17.84 -0.91 -4.18
N ASP A 598 -18.39 -1.78 -5.02
CA ASP A 598 -17.68 -2.97 -5.50
C ASP A 598 -16.46 -2.60 -6.35
N VAL A 599 -16.57 -1.57 -7.22
CA VAL A 599 -15.43 -1.06 -8.00
C VAL A 599 -14.34 -0.53 -7.07
N LEU A 600 -14.73 0.21 -6.04
CA LEU A 600 -13.80 0.77 -5.07
C LEU A 600 -13.08 -0.34 -4.26
N ARG A 601 -13.83 -1.30 -3.74
CA ARG A 601 -13.29 -2.44 -2.98
C ARG A 601 -12.38 -3.32 -3.85
N TYR A 602 -12.77 -3.56 -5.11
CA TYR A 602 -11.94 -4.31 -6.07
C TYR A 602 -10.64 -3.57 -6.37
N THR A 603 -10.70 -2.24 -6.54
CA THR A 603 -9.52 -1.39 -6.73
C THR A 603 -8.57 -1.50 -5.53
N PHE A 604 -9.09 -1.39 -4.31
CA PHE A 604 -8.30 -1.53 -3.09
C PHE A 604 -7.66 -2.91 -2.94
N ALA A 605 -8.41 -3.96 -3.23
CA ALA A 605 -7.92 -5.33 -3.13
C ALA A 605 -6.89 -5.66 -4.22
N SER A 606 -6.95 -5.01 -5.39
CA SER A 606 -6.01 -5.22 -6.49
C SER A 606 -4.63 -4.59 -6.25
N ALA A 607 -4.55 -3.62 -5.34
CA ALA A 607 -3.29 -2.96 -5.02
C ALA A 607 -2.38 -3.85 -4.17
N ASN A 608 -1.10 -3.92 -4.55
CA ASN A 608 -0.09 -4.57 -3.71
C ASN A 608 0.13 -3.73 -2.44
N PRO A 609 -0.21 -4.20 -1.23
CA PRO A 609 -0.15 -3.38 -0.03
C PRO A 609 1.28 -2.97 0.35
N THR A 610 2.31 -3.63 -0.16
CA THR A 610 3.71 -3.28 0.13
C THR A 610 4.22 -2.06 -0.64
N LEU A 611 3.50 -1.66 -1.68
CA LEU A 611 3.81 -0.52 -2.55
C LEU A 611 2.82 0.62 -2.32
N ASP A 612 3.22 1.84 -2.67
CA ASP A 612 2.31 2.98 -2.65
C ASP A 612 1.19 2.74 -3.67
N MET A 613 -0.05 2.83 -3.19
CA MET A 613 -1.23 2.64 -4.03
C MET A 613 -1.54 3.94 -4.77
N ARG A 614 -1.54 3.90 -6.09
CA ARG A 614 -2.08 4.99 -6.91
C ARG A 614 -3.60 4.89 -7.01
N PHE A 615 -4.27 6.01 -6.95
CA PHE A 615 -5.72 6.09 -7.13
C PHE A 615 -6.09 7.29 -8.02
N GLY A 616 -7.01 7.04 -8.96
CA GLY A 616 -7.58 8.02 -9.86
C GLY A 616 -8.60 7.39 -10.80
N ASP A 617 -9.13 8.19 -11.71
CA ASP A 617 -10.22 7.80 -12.60
C ASP A 617 -9.83 6.60 -13.50
N SER A 618 -8.63 6.61 -14.04
CA SER A 618 -8.16 5.54 -14.95
C SER A 618 -8.08 4.18 -14.24
N ILE A 619 -7.68 4.17 -12.98
CA ILE A 619 -7.53 2.95 -12.17
C ILE A 619 -8.90 2.40 -11.77
N ALA A 620 -9.84 3.27 -11.40
CA ALA A 620 -11.21 2.85 -11.09
C ALA A 620 -11.94 2.31 -12.33
N GLU A 621 -11.77 2.93 -13.50
CA GLU A 621 -12.33 2.42 -14.77
C GLU A 621 -11.69 1.09 -15.21
N ASP A 622 -10.41 0.86 -14.90
CA ASP A 622 -9.79 -0.45 -15.12
C ASP A 622 -10.40 -1.54 -14.24
N ALA A 623 -10.57 -1.28 -12.95
CA ALA A 623 -11.25 -2.21 -12.03
C ALA A 623 -12.68 -2.52 -12.50
N LYS A 624 -13.41 -1.51 -12.97
CA LYS A 624 -14.74 -1.68 -13.54
C LYS A 624 -14.75 -2.57 -14.79
N ARG A 625 -13.76 -2.41 -15.69
CA ARG A 625 -13.63 -3.31 -16.87
C ARG A 625 -13.43 -4.77 -16.47
N ARG A 626 -12.63 -5.02 -15.42
CA ARG A 626 -12.37 -6.38 -14.93
C ARG A 626 -13.64 -7.00 -14.32
N LEU A 627 -14.40 -6.25 -13.52
CA LEU A 627 -15.72 -6.70 -13.04
C LEU A 627 -16.70 -6.94 -14.21
N LEU A 628 -16.66 -6.11 -15.26
CA LEU A 628 -17.46 -6.33 -16.49
C LEU A 628 -17.09 -7.62 -17.23
N ALA A 629 -15.84 -8.05 -17.19
CA ALA A 629 -15.44 -9.33 -17.80
C ALA A 629 -16.10 -10.51 -17.07
N ILE A 630 -16.13 -10.48 -15.73
CA ILE A 630 -16.84 -11.47 -14.91
C ILE A 630 -18.34 -11.45 -15.23
N TRP A 631 -18.92 -10.25 -15.29
CA TRP A 631 -20.33 -10.04 -15.63
C TRP A 631 -20.67 -10.61 -17.01
N ASN A 632 -19.85 -10.40 -18.01
CA ASN A 632 -20.08 -10.89 -19.36
C ASN A 632 -20.05 -12.44 -19.41
N ALA A 633 -19.16 -13.07 -18.65
CA ALA A 633 -19.13 -14.54 -18.53
C ALA A 633 -20.41 -15.07 -17.83
N TYR A 634 -20.87 -14.39 -16.78
CA TYR A 634 -22.12 -14.66 -16.11
C TYR A 634 -23.33 -14.48 -17.05
N VAL A 635 -23.39 -13.37 -17.79
CA VAL A 635 -24.48 -13.12 -18.77
C VAL A 635 -24.49 -14.17 -19.85
N PHE A 636 -23.33 -14.56 -20.37
CA PHE A 636 -23.25 -15.67 -21.33
C PHE A 636 -23.86 -16.94 -20.75
N TYR A 637 -23.44 -17.37 -19.56
CA TYR A 637 -23.97 -18.56 -18.93
C TYR A 637 -25.48 -18.47 -18.72
N THR A 638 -25.97 -17.42 -18.08
CA THR A 638 -27.39 -17.25 -17.73
C THR A 638 -28.29 -17.12 -18.97
N THR A 639 -27.81 -16.50 -20.05
CA THR A 639 -28.55 -16.36 -21.28
C THR A 639 -29.01 -17.72 -21.85
N TYR A 640 -28.11 -18.70 -21.85
CA TYR A 640 -28.45 -20.04 -22.33
C TYR A 640 -29.10 -20.93 -21.26
N ALA A 641 -28.63 -20.80 -20.01
CA ALA A 641 -29.21 -21.54 -18.90
C ALA A 641 -30.70 -21.22 -18.64
N LEU A 642 -31.14 -19.99 -18.89
CA LEU A 642 -32.57 -19.62 -18.78
C LEU A 642 -33.46 -20.31 -19.83
N VAL A 643 -32.89 -20.59 -20.99
CA VAL A 643 -33.61 -21.31 -22.09
C VAL A 643 -33.60 -22.81 -21.82
N ASP A 644 -32.42 -23.37 -21.57
CA ASP A 644 -32.22 -24.83 -21.45
C ASP A 644 -32.58 -25.38 -20.06
N ARG A 645 -32.55 -24.56 -19.01
CA ARG A 645 -32.79 -24.91 -17.60
C ARG A 645 -32.04 -26.15 -17.11
N PRO A 646 -30.69 -26.20 -17.29
CA PRO A 646 -29.89 -27.37 -16.96
C PRO A 646 -29.90 -27.64 -15.45
N ASP A 647 -30.16 -28.88 -15.03
CA ASP A 647 -30.03 -29.28 -13.62
C ASP A 647 -28.56 -29.58 -13.25
N VAL A 648 -27.73 -28.56 -13.28
CA VAL A 648 -26.28 -28.70 -13.05
C VAL A 648 -25.93 -29.06 -11.61
N LYS A 649 -26.81 -28.78 -10.65
CA LYS A 649 -26.55 -29.00 -9.22
C LYS A 649 -26.59 -30.48 -8.85
N ASN A 650 -27.50 -31.22 -9.46
CA ASN A 650 -27.65 -32.66 -9.28
C ASN A 650 -26.91 -33.48 -10.34
N TYR A 651 -26.34 -32.81 -11.35
CA TYR A 651 -25.67 -33.48 -12.48
C TYR A 651 -24.30 -34.03 -12.08
N GLN A 652 -24.02 -35.28 -12.50
CA GLN A 652 -22.71 -35.90 -12.38
C GLN A 652 -22.07 -36.00 -13.76
N PRO A 653 -20.99 -35.29 -14.03
CA PRO A 653 -20.37 -35.25 -15.35
C PRO A 653 -19.69 -36.59 -15.65
N GLU A 654 -19.91 -37.09 -16.88
CA GLU A 654 -19.27 -38.27 -17.40
C GLU A 654 -18.71 -38.01 -18.79
N ASN A 655 -17.61 -38.69 -19.15
CA ASN A 655 -16.98 -38.56 -20.47
C ASN A 655 -16.67 -37.10 -20.87
N LEU A 656 -16.13 -36.36 -19.93
CA LEU A 656 -15.70 -34.97 -20.19
C LEU A 656 -14.69 -34.91 -21.33
N THR A 657 -14.85 -33.93 -22.21
CA THR A 657 -13.88 -33.65 -23.27
C THR A 657 -12.56 -33.12 -22.70
N PRO A 658 -11.44 -33.20 -23.42
CA PRO A 658 -10.17 -32.64 -22.96
C PRO A 658 -10.26 -31.18 -22.52
N ILE A 659 -11.07 -30.36 -23.24
CA ILE A 659 -11.24 -28.93 -22.90
C ILE A 659 -12.09 -28.74 -21.62
N ASP A 660 -13.04 -29.63 -21.33
CA ASP A 660 -13.80 -29.63 -20.09
C ASP A 660 -12.91 -30.06 -18.91
N LEU A 661 -12.12 -31.10 -19.07
CA LEU A 661 -11.14 -31.55 -18.08
C LEU A 661 -10.08 -30.46 -17.78
N TRP A 662 -9.65 -29.75 -18.82
CA TRP A 662 -8.78 -28.60 -18.65
C TRP A 662 -9.43 -27.53 -17.77
N LEU A 663 -10.69 -27.16 -18.02
CA LEU A 663 -11.37 -26.15 -17.20
C LEU A 663 -11.52 -26.61 -15.73
N VAL A 664 -11.77 -27.92 -15.52
CA VAL A 664 -11.80 -28.51 -14.16
C VAL A 664 -10.44 -28.38 -13.47
N GLN A 665 -9.33 -28.75 -14.17
CA GLN A 665 -7.98 -28.60 -13.62
C GLN A 665 -7.63 -27.13 -13.33
N LEU A 666 -7.96 -26.23 -14.27
CA LEU A 666 -7.76 -24.79 -14.11
C LEU A 666 -8.56 -24.21 -12.92
N THR A 667 -9.82 -24.66 -12.76
CA THR A 667 -10.66 -24.27 -11.61
C THR A 667 -10.03 -24.76 -10.30
N ASN A 668 -9.53 -25.99 -10.26
CA ASN A 668 -8.89 -26.55 -9.07
C ASN A 668 -7.59 -25.83 -8.72
N GLN A 669 -6.79 -25.45 -9.72
CA GLN A 669 -5.60 -24.63 -9.54
C GLN A 669 -5.97 -23.25 -8.99
N TYR A 670 -7.00 -22.61 -9.57
CA TYR A 670 -7.51 -21.31 -9.12
C TYR A 670 -7.96 -21.34 -7.67
N ILE A 671 -8.76 -22.34 -7.27
CA ILE A 671 -9.24 -22.52 -5.88
C ILE A 671 -8.05 -22.66 -4.92
N LYS A 672 -7.08 -23.48 -5.27
CA LYS A 672 -5.88 -23.68 -4.44
C LYS A 672 -5.06 -22.40 -4.31
N ALA A 673 -4.71 -21.78 -5.43
CA ALA A 673 -3.86 -20.59 -5.46
C ALA A 673 -4.49 -19.38 -4.77
N THR A 674 -5.81 -19.18 -4.93
CA THR A 674 -6.52 -18.10 -4.25
C THR A 674 -6.62 -18.31 -2.75
N ARG A 675 -6.77 -19.55 -2.31
CA ARG A 675 -6.73 -19.90 -0.88
C ARG A 675 -5.37 -19.60 -0.27
N GLU A 676 -4.29 -20.04 -0.92
CA GLU A 676 -2.91 -19.74 -0.51
C GLU A 676 -2.66 -18.22 -0.46
N ALA A 677 -3.14 -17.48 -1.46
CA ALA A 677 -3.01 -16.03 -1.49
C ALA A 677 -3.74 -15.32 -0.34
N TYR A 678 -4.93 -15.79 0.04
CA TYR A 678 -5.63 -15.29 1.23
C TYR A 678 -4.91 -15.63 2.53
N ASP A 679 -4.43 -16.89 2.68
CA ASP A 679 -3.71 -17.34 3.86
C ASP A 679 -2.39 -16.55 4.05
N GLU A 680 -1.79 -16.06 2.97
CA GLU A 680 -0.58 -15.23 2.95
C GLU A 680 -0.84 -13.71 2.98
N PHE A 681 -2.07 -13.27 3.17
CA PHE A 681 -2.47 -11.86 3.19
C PHE A 681 -2.16 -11.10 1.89
N LYS A 682 -2.43 -11.72 0.74
CA LYS A 682 -2.13 -11.22 -0.61
C LYS A 682 -3.40 -11.05 -1.46
N THR A 683 -4.33 -10.18 -1.04
CA THR A 683 -5.58 -9.91 -1.80
C THR A 683 -5.31 -9.53 -3.26
N HIS A 684 -4.23 -8.80 -3.54
CA HIS A 684 -3.86 -8.42 -4.91
C HIS A 684 -3.54 -9.63 -5.80
N GLN A 685 -3.02 -10.71 -5.21
CA GLN A 685 -2.83 -11.96 -5.96
C GLN A 685 -4.16 -12.69 -6.17
N VAL A 686 -5.08 -12.65 -5.20
CA VAL A 686 -6.44 -13.19 -5.40
C VAL A 686 -7.11 -12.52 -6.59
N VAL A 687 -7.05 -11.19 -6.66
CA VAL A 687 -7.61 -10.41 -7.77
C VAL A 687 -6.92 -10.77 -9.08
N LYS A 688 -5.60 -10.79 -9.13
CA LYS A 688 -4.85 -11.15 -10.34
C LYS A 688 -5.19 -12.55 -10.84
N LEU A 689 -5.20 -13.55 -9.95
CA LEU A 689 -5.57 -14.92 -10.28
C LEU A 689 -7.00 -15.01 -10.81
N THR A 690 -7.91 -14.19 -10.28
CA THR A 690 -9.29 -14.13 -10.77
C THR A 690 -9.36 -13.51 -12.17
N ASP A 691 -8.63 -12.43 -12.42
CA ASP A 691 -8.57 -11.79 -13.74
C ASP A 691 -8.02 -12.75 -14.79
N ASP A 692 -6.90 -13.40 -14.51
CA ASP A 692 -6.28 -14.40 -15.39
C ASP A 692 -7.23 -15.59 -15.66
N PHE A 693 -7.94 -16.06 -14.62
CA PHE A 693 -8.90 -17.16 -14.73
C PHE A 693 -10.13 -16.79 -15.58
N ILE A 694 -10.66 -15.57 -15.37
CA ILE A 694 -11.80 -15.07 -16.16
C ILE A 694 -11.41 -14.80 -17.61
N GLU A 695 -10.19 -14.38 -17.88
CA GLU A 695 -9.68 -14.24 -19.24
C GLU A 695 -9.65 -15.58 -19.94
N ASP A 696 -9.18 -16.62 -19.29
CA ASP A 696 -9.17 -18.00 -19.80
C ASP A 696 -10.57 -18.54 -20.05
N ILE A 697 -11.52 -18.29 -19.14
CA ILE A 697 -12.91 -18.66 -19.34
C ILE A 697 -13.51 -17.93 -20.53
N SER A 698 -13.40 -16.60 -20.57
CA SER A 698 -14.10 -15.77 -21.55
C SER A 698 -13.49 -15.87 -22.95
N ASN A 699 -12.16 -15.71 -23.04
CA ASN A 699 -11.44 -15.61 -24.31
C ASN A 699 -11.09 -16.97 -24.91
N PHE A 700 -11.12 -18.03 -24.11
CA PHE A 700 -10.79 -19.37 -24.61
C PHE A 700 -11.93 -20.36 -24.40
N TYR A 701 -12.29 -20.76 -23.16
CA TYR A 701 -13.27 -21.81 -22.93
C TYR A 701 -14.65 -21.51 -23.56
N ILE A 702 -15.21 -20.34 -23.25
CA ILE A 702 -16.51 -19.92 -23.82
C ILE A 702 -16.41 -19.82 -25.35
N ARG A 703 -15.32 -19.26 -25.85
CA ARG A 703 -15.14 -19.05 -27.31
C ARG A 703 -15.12 -20.39 -28.08
N VAL A 704 -14.35 -21.36 -27.59
CA VAL A 704 -14.23 -22.68 -28.31
C VAL A 704 -15.47 -23.56 -28.12
N ASN A 705 -16.23 -23.35 -27.03
CA ASN A 705 -17.39 -24.14 -26.68
C ASN A 705 -18.73 -23.51 -27.07
N ARG A 706 -18.71 -22.29 -27.63
CA ARG A 706 -19.94 -21.53 -27.89
C ARG A 706 -21.02 -22.30 -28.63
N ARG A 707 -20.64 -23.16 -29.62
CA ARG A 707 -21.55 -23.98 -30.40
C ARG A 707 -22.24 -25.09 -29.61
N ARG A 708 -21.63 -25.58 -28.52
CA ARG A 708 -22.23 -26.60 -27.64
C ARG A 708 -23.47 -26.05 -26.94
N TYR A 709 -23.45 -24.77 -26.54
CA TYR A 709 -24.58 -24.09 -25.91
C TYR A 709 -25.73 -23.78 -26.91
N TRP A 710 -25.43 -23.69 -28.19
CA TRP A 710 -26.41 -23.38 -29.25
C TRP A 710 -27.12 -24.61 -29.81
N LYS A 711 -26.67 -25.82 -29.52
CA LYS A 711 -27.33 -27.04 -29.96
C LYS A 711 -28.74 -27.13 -29.40
N ASN A 712 -29.69 -27.60 -30.22
CA ASN A 712 -31.04 -27.94 -29.73
C ASN A 712 -31.00 -29.29 -29.01
N GLY A 713 -31.77 -29.43 -27.95
CA GLY A 713 -31.88 -30.64 -27.13
C GLY A 713 -30.81 -30.72 -26.01
N GLU A 714 -31.07 -31.60 -25.07
CA GLU A 714 -30.19 -31.92 -23.96
C GLU A 714 -29.39 -33.19 -24.32
N ASP A 715 -28.10 -33.01 -24.62
CA ASP A 715 -27.16 -34.12 -24.73
C ASP A 715 -26.13 -34.05 -23.61
N GLN A 716 -25.47 -35.17 -23.33
CA GLN A 716 -24.47 -35.26 -22.26
C GLN A 716 -23.32 -34.25 -22.46
N ASP A 717 -22.88 -34.02 -23.70
CA ASP A 717 -21.81 -33.09 -24.02
C ASP A 717 -22.19 -31.65 -23.67
N LYS A 718 -23.42 -31.24 -23.97
CA LYS A 718 -23.95 -29.93 -23.60
C LYS A 718 -24.07 -29.77 -22.07
N MET A 719 -24.60 -30.80 -21.40
CA MET A 719 -24.69 -30.80 -19.94
C MET A 719 -23.33 -30.73 -19.25
N ASN A 720 -22.33 -31.44 -19.77
CA ASN A 720 -20.95 -31.36 -19.29
C ASN A 720 -20.40 -29.91 -19.38
N ALA A 721 -20.64 -29.24 -20.54
CA ALA A 721 -20.21 -27.84 -20.70
C ALA A 721 -20.90 -26.90 -19.70
N TYR A 722 -22.20 -27.05 -19.45
CA TYR A 722 -22.93 -26.29 -18.44
C TYR A 722 -22.36 -26.52 -17.05
N TRP A 723 -22.11 -27.78 -16.67
CA TRP A 723 -21.59 -28.13 -15.36
C TRP A 723 -20.19 -27.54 -15.12
N CYS A 724 -19.31 -27.64 -16.10
CA CYS A 724 -17.96 -27.10 -15.99
C CYS A 724 -17.97 -25.58 -15.82
N LEU A 725 -18.69 -24.87 -16.68
CA LEU A 725 -18.77 -23.41 -16.61
C LEU A 725 -19.49 -22.91 -15.35
N PHE A 726 -20.57 -23.58 -14.93
CA PHE A 726 -21.25 -23.26 -13.68
C PHE A 726 -20.32 -23.31 -12.47
N ASN A 727 -19.60 -24.43 -12.29
CA ASN A 727 -18.72 -24.62 -11.14
C ASN A 727 -17.49 -23.67 -11.17
N ALA A 728 -16.99 -23.37 -12.35
CA ALA A 728 -15.92 -22.40 -12.52
C ALA A 728 -16.38 -21.00 -12.09
N LEU A 729 -17.50 -20.51 -12.62
CA LEU A 729 -18.04 -19.20 -12.25
C LEU A 729 -18.53 -19.13 -10.79
N ARG A 730 -19.16 -20.21 -10.30
CA ARG A 730 -19.54 -20.30 -8.87
C ARG A 730 -18.34 -20.17 -7.96
N SER A 731 -17.22 -20.78 -8.33
CA SER A 731 -15.97 -20.65 -7.56
C SER A 731 -15.47 -19.21 -7.53
N VAL A 732 -15.53 -18.49 -8.66
CA VAL A 732 -15.16 -17.05 -8.74
C VAL A 732 -16.04 -16.22 -7.80
N VAL A 733 -17.36 -16.44 -7.82
CA VAL A 733 -18.33 -15.69 -7.00
C VAL A 733 -18.03 -15.85 -5.51
N ILE A 734 -17.74 -17.09 -5.07
CA ILE A 734 -17.44 -17.35 -3.64
C ILE A 734 -16.05 -16.77 -3.27
N VAL A 735 -15.04 -16.94 -4.11
CA VAL A 735 -13.68 -16.41 -3.86
C VAL A 735 -13.69 -14.88 -3.77
N LEU A 736 -14.52 -14.21 -4.57
CA LEU A 736 -14.61 -12.75 -4.56
C LEU A 736 -15.56 -12.18 -3.49
N ALA A 737 -16.41 -12.99 -2.86
CA ALA A 737 -17.34 -12.51 -1.85
C ALA A 737 -16.70 -11.74 -0.67
N PRO A 738 -15.47 -12.04 -0.22
CA PRO A 738 -14.76 -11.21 0.73
C PRO A 738 -14.38 -9.82 0.21
N ILE A 739 -14.12 -9.69 -1.08
CA ILE A 739 -13.61 -8.47 -1.72
C ILE A 739 -14.75 -7.59 -2.21
N VAL A 740 -15.69 -8.14 -2.98
CA VAL A 740 -16.82 -7.45 -3.59
C VAL A 740 -18.14 -8.11 -3.18
N PRO A 741 -18.56 -7.87 -1.94
CA PRO A 741 -19.63 -8.66 -1.31
C PRO A 741 -21.00 -8.49 -1.97
N SER A 742 -21.44 -7.27 -2.29
CA SER A 742 -22.76 -7.05 -2.91
C SER A 742 -22.82 -7.54 -4.35
N TYR A 743 -21.73 -7.35 -5.11
CA TYR A 743 -21.60 -7.90 -6.45
C TYR A 743 -21.67 -9.44 -6.45
N SER A 744 -20.92 -10.07 -5.57
CA SER A 744 -20.92 -11.53 -5.41
C SER A 744 -22.27 -12.04 -4.93
N GLN A 745 -22.92 -11.34 -3.99
CA GLN A 745 -24.26 -11.67 -3.50
C GLN A 745 -25.30 -11.64 -4.64
N TYR A 746 -25.26 -10.61 -5.48
CA TYR A 746 -26.15 -10.50 -6.63
C TYR A 746 -26.01 -11.68 -7.60
N LEU A 747 -24.77 -12.03 -7.96
CA LEU A 747 -24.52 -13.18 -8.86
C LEU A 747 -24.94 -14.51 -8.22
N TRP A 748 -24.74 -14.63 -6.91
CA TRP A 748 -25.11 -15.79 -6.12
C TRP A 748 -26.63 -16.00 -6.10
N GLU A 749 -27.39 -15.01 -5.74
CA GLU A 749 -28.87 -15.06 -5.66
C GLU A 749 -29.52 -15.35 -7.01
N ASN A 750 -28.98 -14.79 -8.08
CA ASN A 750 -29.57 -14.88 -9.41
C ASN A 750 -29.13 -16.13 -10.20
N CYS A 751 -28.12 -16.89 -9.71
CA CYS A 751 -27.64 -18.04 -10.49
C CYS A 751 -27.01 -19.16 -9.65
N PHE A 752 -26.06 -18.86 -8.77
CA PHE A 752 -25.14 -19.87 -8.22
C PHE A 752 -25.52 -20.36 -6.82
N GLY A 753 -26.40 -19.67 -6.12
CA GLY A 753 -26.80 -19.98 -4.75
C GLY A 753 -27.85 -21.08 -4.65
N GLU A 754 -28.12 -21.51 -3.41
CA GLU A 754 -29.17 -22.45 -3.04
C GLU A 754 -30.20 -21.73 -2.17
N GLY A 755 -31.31 -21.36 -2.76
CA GLY A 755 -32.38 -20.63 -2.06
C GLY A 755 -31.95 -19.19 -1.74
N GLU A 756 -32.44 -18.68 -0.59
CA GLU A 756 -32.21 -17.30 -0.14
C GLU A 756 -30.95 -17.14 0.76
N GLU A 757 -30.08 -18.16 0.80
CA GLU A 757 -28.90 -18.07 1.65
C GLU A 757 -27.84 -17.12 1.07
N PRO A 758 -27.30 -16.18 1.85
CA PRO A 758 -26.20 -15.31 1.44
C PRO A 758 -24.95 -16.11 1.02
N VAL A 759 -24.20 -15.58 0.03
CA VAL A 759 -22.94 -16.18 -0.42
C VAL A 759 -21.94 -16.38 0.71
N MET A 760 -21.93 -15.48 1.69
CA MET A 760 -21.06 -15.57 2.87
C MET A 760 -21.42 -16.72 3.82
N LEU A 761 -22.58 -17.36 3.66
CA LEU A 761 -22.95 -18.59 4.36
C LEU A 761 -22.58 -19.86 3.58
N SER A 762 -22.04 -19.74 2.39
CA SER A 762 -21.41 -20.86 1.70
C SER A 762 -20.09 -21.26 2.40
N SER A 763 -19.39 -22.22 1.86
CA SER A 763 -18.02 -22.53 2.27
C SER A 763 -17.06 -22.15 1.16
N PHE A 764 -15.82 -21.82 1.51
CA PHE A 764 -14.77 -21.61 0.50
C PHE A 764 -14.71 -22.81 -0.45
N PRO A 765 -14.55 -22.59 -1.78
CA PRO A 765 -14.64 -23.68 -2.75
C PRO A 765 -13.63 -24.79 -2.47
N THR A 766 -14.03 -26.01 -2.72
CA THR A 766 -13.17 -27.20 -2.67
C THR A 766 -12.88 -27.70 -4.09
N PRO A 767 -11.74 -28.34 -4.33
CA PRO A 767 -11.43 -28.89 -5.66
C PRO A 767 -12.54 -29.78 -6.20
N LEU A 768 -12.90 -29.57 -7.46
CA LEU A 768 -13.88 -30.36 -8.20
C LEU A 768 -13.35 -31.78 -8.39
N LYS A 769 -14.18 -32.75 -8.12
CA LYS A 769 -13.86 -34.18 -8.31
C LYS A 769 -14.62 -34.73 -9.52
N VAL A 770 -13.91 -35.23 -10.51
CA VAL A 770 -14.47 -35.85 -11.70
C VAL A 770 -13.84 -37.22 -11.92
N LYS A 771 -14.61 -38.15 -12.49
CA LYS A 771 -14.08 -39.46 -12.89
C LYS A 771 -13.30 -39.27 -14.20
N THR A 772 -12.01 -39.54 -14.21
CA THR A 772 -11.18 -39.53 -15.43
C THR A 772 -10.62 -40.90 -15.70
N LYS A 773 -10.51 -41.25 -16.96
CA LYS A 773 -9.88 -42.51 -17.39
C LYS A 773 -8.34 -42.45 -17.28
N ASP A 774 -7.79 -41.26 -17.32
CA ASP A 774 -6.34 -41.03 -17.23
C ASP A 774 -6.03 -39.83 -16.32
N ASN A 775 -5.44 -40.10 -15.15
CA ASN A 775 -5.07 -39.12 -14.16
C ASN A 775 -3.71 -38.45 -14.43
N LYS A 776 -3.05 -38.79 -15.54
CA LYS A 776 -1.68 -38.32 -15.83
C LYS A 776 -1.62 -37.14 -16.81
N LEU A 777 -2.74 -36.72 -17.39
CA LEU A 777 -2.78 -35.63 -18.36
C LEU A 777 -2.52 -34.28 -17.67
N ASN A 778 -1.46 -33.57 -18.05
CA ASN A 778 -1.21 -32.19 -17.64
C ASN A 778 -1.84 -31.20 -18.62
N LEU A 779 -3.16 -31.15 -18.62
CA LEU A 779 -3.92 -30.33 -19.57
C LEU A 779 -3.67 -28.82 -19.44
N LEU A 780 -3.15 -28.36 -18.30
CA LEU A 780 -2.81 -26.94 -18.13
C LEU A 780 -1.66 -26.53 -19.06
N GLU A 781 -0.60 -27.34 -19.11
CA GLU A 781 0.51 -27.11 -20.03
C GLU A 781 0.14 -27.40 -21.50
N ASP A 782 -0.68 -28.43 -21.74
CA ASP A 782 -1.13 -28.77 -23.07
C ASP A 782 -1.96 -27.66 -23.70
N VAL A 783 -2.93 -27.10 -22.96
CA VAL A 783 -3.75 -26.00 -23.49
C VAL A 783 -2.96 -24.71 -23.58
N ALA A 784 -2.00 -24.44 -22.70
CA ALA A 784 -1.09 -23.32 -22.84
C ALA A 784 -0.33 -23.38 -24.18
N PHE A 785 0.20 -24.57 -24.50
CA PHE A 785 0.87 -24.82 -25.78
C PHE A 785 -0.10 -24.67 -26.97
N VAL A 786 -1.32 -25.20 -26.87
CA VAL A 786 -2.35 -25.03 -27.93
C VAL A 786 -2.68 -23.55 -28.14
N LYS A 787 -2.79 -22.76 -27.09
CA LYS A 787 -2.98 -21.31 -27.19
C LYS A 787 -1.81 -20.62 -27.89
N GLU A 788 -0.57 -21.06 -27.65
CA GLU A 788 0.62 -20.57 -28.35
C GLU A 788 0.52 -20.87 -29.86
N VAL A 789 0.23 -22.11 -30.23
CA VAL A 789 0.04 -22.51 -31.65
C VAL A 789 -1.04 -21.66 -32.34
N ILE A 790 -2.18 -21.47 -31.67
CA ILE A 790 -3.28 -20.64 -32.18
C ILE A 790 -2.82 -19.18 -32.33
N SER A 791 -2.12 -18.64 -31.36
CA SER A 791 -1.60 -17.27 -31.39
C SER A 791 -0.64 -17.05 -32.55
N LEU A 792 0.30 -17.97 -32.78
CA LEU A 792 1.25 -17.91 -33.87
C LEU A 792 0.51 -17.96 -35.22
N GLY A 793 -0.46 -18.85 -35.37
CA GLY A 793 -1.24 -18.94 -36.62
C GLY A 793 -2.10 -17.69 -36.87
N LEU A 794 -2.66 -17.08 -35.82
CA LEU A 794 -3.40 -15.82 -35.94
C LEU A 794 -2.47 -14.64 -36.26
N SER A 795 -1.25 -14.62 -35.72
CA SER A 795 -0.23 -13.63 -36.06
C SER A 795 0.16 -13.70 -37.53
N LEU A 796 0.42 -14.91 -38.05
CA LEU A 796 0.69 -15.12 -39.44
C LEU A 796 -0.45 -14.61 -40.35
N ARG A 797 -1.70 -14.84 -39.96
CA ARG A 797 -2.85 -14.30 -40.72
C ARG A 797 -2.86 -12.78 -40.72
N ALA A 798 -2.63 -12.15 -39.55
CA ALA A 798 -2.64 -10.70 -39.42
C ALA A 798 -1.50 -10.04 -40.22
N GLU A 799 -0.29 -10.57 -40.14
CA GLU A 799 0.90 -10.06 -40.85
C GLU A 799 0.71 -10.15 -42.37
N ASN A 800 -0.01 -11.17 -42.85
CA ASN A 800 -0.29 -11.37 -44.26
C ASN A 800 -1.67 -10.86 -44.69
N GLN A 801 -2.35 -10.08 -43.87
CA GLN A 801 -3.65 -9.44 -44.16
C GLN A 801 -4.77 -10.44 -44.51
N ILE A 802 -4.70 -11.67 -44.02
CA ILE A 802 -5.69 -12.71 -44.24
C ILE A 802 -6.74 -12.65 -43.13
N ALA A 803 -7.94 -12.22 -43.48
CA ALA A 803 -9.01 -12.14 -42.49
C ALA A 803 -9.32 -13.50 -41.88
N ILE A 804 -9.60 -13.55 -40.54
CA ILE A 804 -9.92 -14.81 -39.85
C ILE A 804 -11.15 -15.51 -40.46
N LYS A 805 -12.12 -14.76 -41.02
CA LYS A 805 -13.30 -15.29 -41.68
C LYS A 805 -12.99 -16.05 -42.95
N GLN A 806 -11.87 -15.76 -43.61
CA GLN A 806 -11.42 -16.48 -44.81
C GLN A 806 -10.85 -17.85 -44.41
N PRO A 807 -11.48 -18.98 -44.74
CA PRO A 807 -10.91 -20.28 -44.48
C PRO A 807 -9.67 -20.52 -45.35
N LEU A 808 -8.70 -21.25 -44.79
CA LEU A 808 -7.52 -21.72 -45.49
C LEU A 808 -7.58 -23.27 -45.60
N ALA A 809 -6.81 -23.83 -46.53
CA ALA A 809 -6.79 -25.26 -46.74
C ALA A 809 -6.13 -25.98 -45.52
N LYS A 810 -4.93 -25.58 -45.16
CA LYS A 810 -4.14 -26.30 -44.17
C LYS A 810 -3.32 -25.40 -43.28
N VAL A 811 -3.08 -25.90 -42.06
CA VAL A 811 -1.98 -25.49 -41.19
C VAL A 811 -1.05 -26.67 -40.96
N TYR A 812 0.25 -26.44 -41.08
CA TYR A 812 1.25 -27.46 -40.75
C TYR A 812 1.91 -27.05 -39.44
N VAL A 813 2.14 -28.05 -38.57
CA VAL A 813 2.74 -27.84 -37.23
C VAL A 813 3.89 -28.81 -37.09
N LYS A 814 5.09 -28.26 -36.78
CA LYS A 814 6.27 -29.05 -36.44
C LYS A 814 6.51 -28.87 -34.93
N THR A 815 6.45 -29.96 -34.19
CA THR A 815 6.66 -30.01 -32.74
C THR A 815 6.85 -31.43 -32.26
N ASP A 816 7.47 -31.61 -31.10
CA ASP A 816 7.58 -32.90 -30.42
C ASP A 816 6.29 -33.27 -29.65
N ARG A 817 5.37 -32.28 -29.42
CA ARG A 817 4.09 -32.50 -28.70
C ARG A 817 2.96 -33.00 -29.62
N ILE A 818 3.20 -34.09 -30.32
CA ILE A 818 2.29 -34.66 -31.30
C ILE A 818 0.93 -35.02 -30.70
N ASP A 819 0.95 -35.64 -29.50
CA ASP A 819 -0.29 -36.07 -28.82
C ASP A 819 -1.16 -34.90 -28.45
N THR A 820 -0.57 -33.80 -27.99
CA THR A 820 -1.27 -32.55 -27.63
C THR A 820 -1.95 -31.96 -28.89
N ILE A 821 -1.23 -31.82 -29.98
CA ILE A 821 -1.81 -31.32 -31.26
C ILE A 821 -2.94 -32.20 -31.73
N THR A 822 -2.77 -33.54 -31.69
CA THR A 822 -3.78 -34.50 -32.09
C THR A 822 -5.04 -34.40 -31.22
N MET A 823 -4.87 -34.29 -29.88
CA MET A 823 -5.96 -34.16 -28.92
C MET A 823 -6.80 -32.89 -29.14
N PHE A 824 -6.17 -31.77 -29.44
CA PHE A 824 -6.82 -30.48 -29.63
C PHE A 824 -6.93 -30.04 -31.11
N ALA A 825 -6.73 -30.94 -32.05
CA ALA A 825 -6.74 -30.65 -33.49
C ALA A 825 -7.99 -29.88 -33.94
N SER A 826 -9.18 -30.31 -33.52
CA SER A 826 -10.44 -29.65 -33.86
C SER A 826 -10.52 -28.21 -33.37
N ILE A 827 -10.01 -27.94 -32.19
CA ILE A 827 -9.99 -26.60 -31.61
C ILE A 827 -9.02 -25.71 -32.38
N ILE A 828 -7.82 -26.19 -32.69
CA ILE A 828 -6.81 -25.43 -33.45
C ILE A 828 -7.38 -25.13 -34.87
N GLN A 829 -7.97 -26.11 -35.52
CA GLN A 829 -8.61 -25.95 -36.84
C GLN A 829 -9.71 -24.87 -36.81
N GLU A 830 -10.58 -24.93 -35.82
CA GLU A 830 -11.67 -23.98 -35.69
C GLU A 830 -11.17 -22.55 -35.40
N GLN A 831 -10.21 -22.42 -34.46
CA GLN A 831 -9.68 -21.12 -34.08
C GLN A 831 -8.83 -20.46 -35.17
N LEU A 832 -8.07 -21.25 -35.94
CA LEU A 832 -7.31 -20.78 -37.09
C LEU A 832 -8.15 -20.70 -38.37
N ASN A 833 -9.39 -21.21 -38.34
CA ASN A 833 -10.25 -21.35 -39.52
C ASN A 833 -9.55 -22.04 -40.71
N VAL A 834 -9.01 -23.23 -40.48
CA VAL A 834 -8.36 -24.09 -41.48
C VAL A 834 -9.11 -25.39 -41.62
N LYS A 835 -9.07 -26.01 -42.80
CA LYS A 835 -9.75 -27.29 -43.04
C LYS A 835 -9.03 -28.48 -42.46
N GLN A 836 -7.73 -28.44 -42.43
CA GLN A 836 -6.90 -29.54 -41.96
C GLN A 836 -5.69 -29.02 -41.17
N ILE A 837 -5.27 -29.84 -40.19
CA ILE A 837 -3.98 -29.69 -39.52
C ILE A 837 -3.11 -30.90 -39.88
N GLU A 838 -1.88 -30.66 -40.23
CA GLU A 838 -0.91 -31.70 -40.58
C GLU A 838 0.33 -31.52 -39.70
N ILE A 839 0.68 -32.57 -38.99
CA ILE A 839 1.89 -32.57 -38.18
C ILE A 839 3.05 -32.99 -39.06
N VAL A 840 4.12 -32.22 -39.10
CA VAL A 840 5.28 -32.44 -39.94
C VAL A 840 6.53 -32.55 -39.08
N THR A 841 7.47 -33.39 -39.55
CA THR A 841 8.77 -33.59 -38.89
C THR A 841 9.84 -32.68 -39.42
N ASP A 842 9.61 -32.15 -40.65
CA ASP A 842 10.53 -31.28 -41.37
C ASP A 842 9.77 -30.12 -42.00
N ASP A 843 10.33 -28.92 -41.92
CA ASP A 843 9.80 -27.69 -42.48
C ASP A 843 10.56 -27.18 -43.71
N ASP A 844 11.59 -27.90 -44.17
CA ASP A 844 12.41 -27.54 -45.34
C ASP A 844 11.58 -27.43 -46.64
N LYS A 845 10.52 -28.24 -46.78
CA LYS A 845 9.60 -28.21 -47.94
C LYS A 845 8.86 -26.86 -48.10
N PHE A 846 8.74 -26.08 -47.02
CA PHE A 846 8.04 -24.80 -47.02
C PHE A 846 8.98 -23.60 -47.16
N ASN A 847 10.28 -23.87 -47.18
CA ASN A 847 11.30 -22.84 -47.26
C ASN A 847 12.06 -22.88 -48.60
N VAL A 848 12.50 -21.74 -49.02
CA VAL A 848 13.45 -21.59 -50.15
C VAL A 848 14.69 -20.91 -49.58
N ALA A 849 15.82 -21.55 -49.77
CA ALA A 849 17.09 -20.91 -49.41
C ALA A 849 17.42 -19.78 -50.36
N TYR A 850 17.92 -18.69 -49.84
CA TYR A 850 18.44 -17.59 -50.64
C TYR A 850 19.67 -16.98 -49.96
N LEU A 851 20.48 -16.33 -50.74
CA LEU A 851 21.67 -15.67 -50.25
C LEU A 851 21.43 -14.18 -50.00
N THR A 852 22.03 -13.66 -48.94
CA THR A 852 22.14 -12.23 -48.69
C THR A 852 23.60 -11.86 -48.58
N VAL A 853 23.96 -10.59 -48.85
CA VAL A 853 25.33 -10.10 -48.71
C VAL A 853 25.67 -9.95 -47.25
N ASN A 854 26.81 -10.53 -46.82
CA ASN A 854 27.41 -10.23 -45.49
C ASN A 854 28.11 -8.88 -45.57
N PHE A 855 27.41 -7.83 -45.16
CA PHE A 855 27.89 -6.43 -45.26
C PHE A 855 29.24 -6.20 -44.59
N LYS A 856 29.53 -6.88 -43.48
CA LYS A 856 30.79 -6.73 -42.74
C LYS A 856 31.98 -7.26 -43.55
N LYS A 857 31.84 -8.45 -44.11
CA LYS A 857 32.93 -9.08 -44.89
C LYS A 857 33.04 -8.49 -46.30
N ALA A 858 31.89 -8.31 -46.96
CA ALA A 858 31.81 -7.73 -48.31
C ALA A 858 32.31 -6.25 -48.30
N GLY A 859 31.98 -5.48 -47.24
CA GLY A 859 32.43 -4.09 -47.09
C GLY A 859 33.96 -3.94 -47.07
N ALA A 860 34.64 -4.88 -46.43
CA ALA A 860 36.13 -4.89 -46.37
C ALA A 860 36.78 -5.09 -47.75
N ILE A 861 36.14 -5.83 -48.64
CA ILE A 861 36.67 -6.22 -49.93
C ILE A 861 36.17 -5.32 -51.08
N LEU A 862 34.83 -5.11 -51.13
CA LEU A 862 34.14 -4.48 -52.27
C LEU A 862 33.87 -2.98 -52.06
N LYS A 863 34.13 -2.47 -50.85
CA LYS A 863 33.95 -1.05 -50.50
C LYS A 863 32.63 -0.46 -51.01
N ASN A 864 32.68 0.51 -51.92
CA ASN A 864 31.50 1.20 -52.46
C ASN A 864 30.62 0.33 -53.36
N ARG A 865 31.08 -0.86 -53.80
CA ARG A 865 30.35 -1.76 -54.67
C ARG A 865 29.46 -2.78 -53.97
N VAL A 866 29.41 -2.78 -52.62
CA VAL A 866 28.60 -3.70 -51.82
C VAL A 866 27.11 -3.54 -52.15
N GLN A 867 26.64 -2.33 -52.36
CA GLN A 867 25.25 -2.07 -52.71
C GLN A 867 24.90 -2.57 -54.14
N GLU A 868 25.87 -2.48 -55.07
CA GLU A 868 25.73 -3.06 -56.41
C GLU A 868 25.61 -4.59 -56.36
N LEU A 869 26.43 -5.25 -55.53
CA LEU A 869 26.36 -6.69 -55.31
C LEU A 869 25.02 -7.08 -54.70
N LYS A 870 24.53 -6.36 -53.70
CA LYS A 870 23.18 -6.60 -53.11
C LYS A 870 22.08 -6.52 -54.19
N ASN A 871 22.10 -5.50 -55.02
CA ASN A 871 21.11 -5.29 -56.06
C ASN A 871 21.23 -6.37 -57.16
N ALA A 872 22.45 -6.75 -57.58
CA ALA A 872 22.70 -7.79 -58.54
C ALA A 872 22.18 -9.17 -58.04
N LEU A 873 22.44 -9.47 -56.74
CA LEU A 873 21.99 -10.68 -56.08
C LEU A 873 20.46 -10.73 -55.97
N GLN A 874 19.84 -9.64 -55.56
CA GLN A 874 18.38 -9.56 -55.38
C GLN A 874 17.60 -9.66 -56.73
N ASN A 875 18.14 -9.13 -57.80
CA ASN A 875 17.52 -9.13 -59.12
C ASN A 875 17.85 -10.38 -59.96
N SER A 876 18.68 -11.28 -59.42
CA SER A 876 19.10 -12.47 -60.16
C SER A 876 18.03 -13.54 -60.17
N LYS A 877 17.81 -14.15 -61.34
CA LYS A 877 16.97 -15.35 -61.49
C LYS A 877 17.68 -16.66 -61.12
N ASN A 878 18.97 -16.61 -60.85
CA ASN A 878 19.82 -17.77 -60.61
C ASN A 878 20.04 -18.08 -59.14
N MET A 879 19.17 -17.59 -58.22
CA MET A 879 19.35 -17.73 -56.78
C MET A 879 19.54 -19.20 -56.34
N ASN A 880 18.81 -20.14 -56.92
CA ASN A 880 18.98 -21.57 -56.63
C ASN A 880 20.36 -22.11 -56.98
N GLU A 881 20.94 -21.68 -58.12
CA GLU A 881 22.31 -22.02 -58.52
C GLU A 881 23.32 -21.43 -57.51
N TYR A 882 23.11 -20.16 -57.07
CA TYR A 882 23.98 -19.49 -56.12
C TYR A 882 23.94 -20.17 -54.75
N VAL A 883 22.77 -20.61 -54.28
CA VAL A 883 22.63 -21.39 -53.06
C VAL A 883 23.34 -22.74 -53.16
N ALA A 884 23.20 -23.46 -54.30
CA ALA A 884 23.89 -24.73 -54.51
C ALA A 884 25.42 -24.56 -54.46
N LYS A 885 25.95 -23.51 -55.11
CA LYS A 885 27.38 -23.17 -55.05
C LYS A 885 27.84 -22.78 -53.64
N PHE A 886 27.00 -22.04 -52.95
CA PHE A 886 27.28 -21.68 -51.53
C PHE A 886 27.40 -22.91 -50.63
N ASP A 887 26.40 -23.83 -50.76
CA ASP A 887 26.37 -25.08 -49.98
C ASP A 887 27.52 -26.04 -50.31
N ALA A 888 28.01 -26.02 -51.61
CA ALA A 888 29.18 -26.74 -52.05
C ALA A 888 30.51 -26.10 -51.67
N GLY A 889 30.49 -24.86 -51.17
CA GLY A 889 31.70 -24.08 -50.87
C GLY A 889 32.38 -23.47 -52.12
N ASP A 890 31.69 -23.51 -53.28
CA ASP A 890 32.18 -23.01 -54.57
C ASP A 890 32.03 -21.51 -54.69
N LYS A 891 32.92 -20.86 -55.51
CA LYS A 891 32.81 -19.44 -55.77
C LYS A 891 31.52 -19.13 -56.57
N ILE A 892 30.93 -18.02 -56.25
CA ILE A 892 29.63 -17.58 -56.83
C ILE A 892 29.91 -16.49 -57.87
N GLU A 893 29.49 -16.71 -59.08
CA GLU A 893 29.61 -15.79 -60.22
C GLU A 893 28.33 -14.97 -60.35
N ILE A 894 28.41 -13.66 -60.08
CA ILE A 894 27.28 -12.75 -60.16
C ILE A 894 27.61 -11.70 -61.22
N ALA A 895 26.65 -11.38 -62.12
CA ALA A 895 26.83 -10.42 -63.18
C ALA A 895 27.41 -9.09 -62.68
N GLY A 896 28.58 -8.68 -63.27
CA GLY A 896 29.30 -7.47 -62.91
C GLY A 896 30.36 -7.66 -61.82
N PHE A 897 30.59 -8.90 -61.31
CA PHE A 897 31.59 -9.23 -60.31
C PHE A 897 32.39 -10.47 -60.75
N ASP A 898 33.70 -10.49 -60.39
CA ASP A 898 34.51 -11.69 -60.50
C ASP A 898 33.97 -12.77 -59.55
N ALA A 899 34.41 -14.02 -59.75
CA ALA A 899 33.96 -15.15 -58.91
C ALA A 899 34.21 -14.88 -57.42
N LEU A 900 33.11 -14.66 -56.70
CA LEU A 900 33.07 -14.22 -55.27
C LEU A 900 33.13 -15.41 -54.30
N SER A 901 33.88 -15.24 -53.18
CA SER A 901 33.95 -16.25 -52.13
C SER A 901 32.60 -16.34 -51.38
N THR A 902 32.29 -17.54 -50.92
CA THR A 902 31.04 -17.82 -50.16
C THR A 902 30.95 -17.04 -48.83
N ASP A 903 32.09 -16.70 -48.23
CA ASP A 903 32.12 -15.92 -46.95
C ASP A 903 31.61 -14.48 -47.09
N LEU A 904 31.42 -13.98 -48.34
CA LEU A 904 30.75 -12.68 -48.60
C LEU A 904 29.25 -12.74 -48.56
N PHE A 905 28.70 -13.93 -48.41
CA PHE A 905 27.26 -14.17 -48.40
C PHE A 905 26.82 -14.83 -47.08
N GLU A 906 25.56 -14.70 -46.78
CA GLU A 906 24.85 -15.40 -45.71
C GLU A 906 23.66 -16.17 -46.33
N ARG A 907 23.56 -17.45 -46.04
CA ARG A 907 22.44 -18.29 -46.43
C ARG A 907 21.27 -17.99 -45.50
N LYS A 908 20.14 -17.62 -46.07
CA LYS A 908 18.87 -17.38 -45.37
C LYS A 908 17.76 -18.23 -45.97
N LEU A 909 16.71 -18.44 -45.21
CA LEU A 909 15.51 -19.10 -45.63
C LEU A 909 14.37 -18.08 -45.76
N ALA A 910 13.57 -18.20 -46.80
CA ALA A 910 12.31 -17.48 -46.96
C ALA A 910 11.20 -18.48 -47.18
N PRO A 911 9.96 -18.19 -46.78
CA PRO A 911 8.80 -19.03 -47.14
C PRO A 911 8.67 -19.13 -48.66
N ARG A 912 8.29 -20.33 -49.15
CA ARG A 912 7.89 -20.52 -50.54
C ARG A 912 6.60 -19.78 -50.85
N GLU A 913 6.38 -19.40 -52.09
CA GLU A 913 5.14 -18.82 -52.56
C GLU A 913 3.95 -19.71 -52.17
N GLY A 914 2.91 -19.12 -51.59
CA GLY A 914 1.73 -19.84 -51.10
C GLY A 914 1.84 -20.29 -49.61
N PHE A 915 3.00 -20.07 -48.94
CA PHE A 915 3.17 -20.41 -47.55
C PHE A 915 3.67 -19.22 -46.74
N VAL A 916 3.27 -19.17 -45.46
CA VAL A 916 3.81 -18.26 -44.46
C VAL A 916 4.18 -19.05 -43.20
N ILE A 917 5.31 -18.71 -42.56
CA ILE A 917 5.92 -19.51 -41.51
C ILE A 917 6.34 -18.61 -40.34
N THR A 918 6.15 -19.11 -39.13
CA THR A 918 6.72 -18.57 -37.91
C THR A 918 7.11 -19.72 -36.98
N ALA A 919 8.11 -19.46 -36.11
CA ALA A 919 8.61 -20.47 -35.19
C ALA A 919 8.98 -19.87 -33.86
N THR A 920 8.77 -20.64 -32.80
CA THR A 920 9.36 -20.46 -31.49
C THR A 920 10.37 -21.57 -31.23
N GLN A 921 10.87 -21.67 -29.99
CA GLN A 921 11.78 -22.75 -29.62
C GLN A 921 11.11 -24.13 -29.71
N ASP A 922 9.80 -24.20 -29.41
CA ASP A 922 9.06 -25.46 -29.20
C ASP A 922 8.13 -25.82 -30.38
N VAL A 923 7.84 -24.88 -31.26
CA VAL A 923 6.91 -25.12 -32.36
C VAL A 923 7.17 -24.24 -33.58
N THR A 924 7.04 -24.85 -34.77
CA THR A 924 6.92 -24.11 -36.04
C THR A 924 5.50 -24.24 -36.60
N VAL A 925 4.89 -23.13 -36.96
CA VAL A 925 3.57 -23.05 -37.58
C VAL A 925 3.69 -22.52 -39.00
N VAL A 926 3.09 -23.26 -39.97
CA VAL A 926 3.06 -22.86 -41.38
C VAL A 926 1.62 -22.83 -41.87
N LEU A 927 1.17 -21.74 -42.48
CA LEU A 927 -0.14 -21.64 -43.08
C LEU A 927 0.01 -21.73 -44.61
N ASP A 928 -0.85 -22.57 -45.22
CA ASP A 928 -1.09 -22.56 -46.66
C ASP A 928 -2.03 -21.38 -46.97
N THR A 929 -1.52 -20.39 -47.69
CA THR A 929 -2.25 -19.15 -48.01
C THR A 929 -2.94 -19.22 -49.36
N THR A 930 -2.89 -20.34 -50.05
CA THR A 930 -3.55 -20.55 -51.34
C THR A 930 -5.06 -20.55 -51.19
N ILE A 931 -5.74 -19.58 -51.78
CA ILE A 931 -7.20 -19.46 -51.68
C ILE A 931 -7.81 -19.99 -52.98
N THR A 932 -8.48 -21.14 -52.89
CA THR A 932 -9.27 -21.72 -53.97
C THR A 932 -10.64 -21.02 -54.07
N ASP A 933 -11.33 -21.18 -55.21
CA ASP A 933 -12.67 -20.61 -55.38
C ASP A 933 -13.66 -21.10 -54.31
N ASP A 934 -13.60 -22.38 -53.92
CA ASP A 934 -14.44 -22.93 -52.87
C ASP A 934 -14.17 -22.27 -51.52
N LEU A 935 -12.90 -22.08 -51.20
CA LEU A 935 -12.52 -21.40 -49.94
C LEU A 935 -12.92 -19.93 -49.93
N MET A 936 -12.85 -19.28 -51.08
CA MET A 936 -13.30 -17.89 -51.21
C MET A 936 -14.82 -17.79 -51.03
N LEU A 937 -15.59 -18.65 -51.67
CA LEU A 937 -17.07 -18.70 -51.54
C LEU A 937 -17.49 -18.99 -50.11
N GLU A 938 -16.79 -19.90 -49.41
CA GLU A 938 -17.06 -20.15 -47.98
C GLU A 938 -16.73 -18.94 -47.12
N GLY A 939 -15.65 -18.18 -47.40
CA GLY A 939 -15.33 -16.94 -46.71
C GLY A 939 -16.44 -15.90 -46.83
N ILE A 940 -16.99 -15.73 -48.02
CA ILE A 940 -18.13 -14.85 -48.30
C ILE A 940 -19.39 -15.33 -47.56
N ALA A 941 -19.66 -16.64 -47.54
CA ALA A 941 -20.80 -17.21 -46.81
C ALA A 941 -20.71 -16.93 -45.30
N ARG A 942 -19.52 -16.98 -44.69
CA ARG A 942 -19.28 -16.62 -43.27
C ARG A 942 -19.52 -15.13 -43.02
N GLU A 943 -19.17 -14.26 -43.97
CA GLU A 943 -19.49 -12.84 -43.89
C GLU A 943 -20.99 -12.57 -43.92
N LEU A 944 -21.70 -13.28 -44.78
CA LEU A 944 -23.15 -13.24 -44.85
C LEU A 944 -23.78 -13.65 -43.51
N ILE A 945 -23.37 -14.78 -42.95
CA ILE A 945 -23.84 -15.24 -41.64
C ILE A 945 -23.67 -14.15 -40.59
N ARG A 946 -22.48 -13.51 -40.53
CA ARG A 946 -22.22 -12.42 -39.60
C ARG A 946 -23.15 -11.22 -39.81
N SER A 947 -23.32 -10.81 -41.06
CA SER A 947 -24.21 -9.70 -41.42
C SER A 947 -25.66 -9.98 -41.04
N ILE A 948 -26.14 -11.23 -41.26
CA ILE A 948 -27.46 -11.65 -40.84
C ILE A 948 -27.62 -11.64 -39.31
N GLN A 949 -26.61 -12.09 -38.57
CA GLN A 949 -26.64 -12.05 -37.11
C GLN A 949 -26.69 -10.61 -36.56
N ILE A 950 -25.96 -9.66 -37.19
CA ILE A 950 -26.04 -8.23 -36.86
C ILE A 950 -27.45 -7.70 -37.12
N GLU A 951 -28.06 -8.09 -38.27
CA GLU A 951 -29.42 -7.65 -38.58
C GLU A 951 -30.46 -8.25 -37.64
N ARG A 952 -30.31 -9.50 -37.19
CA ARG A 952 -31.13 -10.10 -36.12
C ARG A 952 -31.04 -9.27 -34.85
N MET A 953 -29.83 -8.84 -34.45
CA MET A 953 -29.59 -8.00 -33.27
C MET A 953 -30.25 -6.61 -33.44
N ASN A 954 -30.11 -5.98 -34.62
CA ASN A 954 -30.74 -4.70 -34.91
C ASN A 954 -32.25 -4.76 -34.80
N LYS A 955 -32.83 -5.87 -35.19
CA LYS A 955 -34.29 -6.16 -35.09
C LYS A 955 -34.71 -6.63 -33.68
N LYS A 956 -33.77 -6.72 -32.72
CA LYS A 956 -34.01 -7.17 -31.35
C LYS A 956 -34.68 -8.56 -31.27
N LEU A 957 -34.34 -9.45 -32.17
CA LEU A 957 -34.83 -10.83 -32.15
C LEU A 957 -34.19 -11.62 -31.01
N ASN A 958 -34.98 -12.52 -30.40
CA ASN A 958 -34.46 -13.43 -29.38
C ASN A 958 -33.53 -14.49 -30.03
N ILE A 959 -32.70 -15.10 -29.19
CA ILE A 959 -31.73 -16.12 -29.66
C ILE A 959 -32.42 -17.32 -30.30
N THR A 960 -33.63 -17.66 -29.84
CA THR A 960 -34.44 -18.78 -30.29
C THR A 960 -35.35 -18.48 -31.46
N ASP A 961 -35.51 -17.22 -31.85
CA ASP A 961 -36.46 -16.82 -32.90
C ASP A 961 -36.06 -17.43 -34.25
N ARG A 962 -37.04 -18.02 -34.95
CA ARG A 962 -36.87 -18.53 -36.30
C ARG A 962 -37.18 -17.43 -37.32
N ILE A 963 -36.45 -17.42 -38.43
CA ILE A 963 -36.57 -16.35 -39.42
C ILE A 963 -36.83 -16.90 -40.80
N VAL A 964 -37.48 -16.09 -41.64
CA VAL A 964 -37.47 -16.22 -43.10
C VAL A 964 -36.47 -15.20 -43.63
N LEU A 965 -35.53 -15.67 -44.45
CA LEU A 965 -34.40 -14.88 -44.94
C LEU A 965 -34.52 -14.64 -46.43
N GLU A 966 -34.41 -13.41 -46.88
CA GLU A 966 -34.24 -13.08 -48.29
C GLU A 966 -32.95 -12.27 -48.49
N ILE A 967 -32.10 -12.72 -49.42
CA ILE A 967 -30.85 -12.07 -49.78
C ILE A 967 -30.96 -11.58 -51.23
N LYS A 968 -30.81 -10.25 -51.47
CA LYS A 968 -30.74 -9.67 -52.81
C LYS A 968 -29.35 -9.11 -53.02
N THR A 969 -28.68 -9.51 -54.08
CA THR A 969 -27.31 -9.07 -54.37
C THR A 969 -27.03 -8.97 -55.87
N ALA A 970 -26.30 -7.93 -56.26
CA ALA A 970 -25.72 -7.78 -57.58
C ALA A 970 -24.32 -8.43 -57.72
N ASP A 971 -23.70 -8.81 -56.58
CA ASP A 971 -22.37 -9.41 -56.55
C ASP A 971 -22.48 -10.91 -56.88
N GLU A 972 -21.91 -11.30 -58.00
CA GLU A 972 -21.91 -12.67 -58.53
C GLU A 972 -21.27 -13.67 -57.54
N LYS A 973 -20.19 -13.26 -56.85
CA LYS A 973 -19.51 -14.11 -55.85
C LYS A 973 -20.38 -14.32 -54.61
N MET A 974 -21.05 -13.25 -54.14
CA MET A 974 -21.99 -13.35 -53.03
C MET A 974 -23.20 -14.20 -53.40
N TYR A 975 -23.74 -14.06 -54.59
CA TYR A 975 -24.83 -14.90 -55.10
C TYR A 975 -24.41 -16.38 -55.13
N ALA A 976 -23.23 -16.68 -55.70
CA ALA A 976 -22.67 -18.03 -55.71
C ALA A 976 -22.46 -18.59 -54.32
N ALA A 977 -21.87 -17.81 -53.41
CA ALA A 977 -21.61 -18.21 -52.03
C ALA A 977 -22.89 -18.51 -51.23
N ALA A 978 -23.92 -17.65 -51.38
CA ALA A 978 -25.20 -17.81 -50.71
C ALA A 978 -25.92 -19.10 -51.14
N ASN A 979 -25.86 -19.44 -52.45
CA ASN A 979 -26.45 -20.67 -52.96
C ASN A 979 -25.63 -21.92 -52.60
N ALA A 980 -24.30 -21.87 -52.76
CA ALA A 980 -23.42 -23.01 -52.46
C ALA A 980 -23.46 -23.42 -50.96
N HIS A 981 -23.65 -22.44 -50.09
CA HIS A 981 -23.64 -22.64 -48.63
C HIS A 981 -25.01 -22.42 -47.97
N GLN A 982 -26.12 -22.45 -48.75
CA GLN A 982 -27.47 -22.21 -48.25
C GLN A 982 -27.84 -23.06 -47.00
N PRO A 983 -27.63 -24.39 -46.93
CA PRO A 983 -27.97 -25.19 -45.78
C PRO A 983 -27.21 -24.77 -44.52
N ARG A 984 -25.97 -24.37 -44.64
CA ARG A 984 -25.13 -23.88 -43.56
C ARG A 984 -25.60 -22.52 -43.05
N ILE A 985 -25.84 -21.59 -43.98
CA ILE A 985 -26.35 -20.26 -43.62
C ILE A 985 -27.65 -20.40 -42.84
N MET A 986 -28.62 -21.13 -43.38
CA MET A 986 -29.93 -21.36 -42.75
C MET A 986 -29.77 -21.93 -41.31
N LYS A 987 -28.91 -22.91 -41.16
CA LYS A 987 -28.66 -23.54 -39.85
C LYS A 987 -28.04 -22.58 -38.85
N GLU A 988 -27.02 -21.80 -39.27
CA GLU A 988 -26.29 -20.92 -38.35
C GLU A 988 -27.07 -19.64 -37.97
N VAL A 989 -28.05 -19.21 -38.80
CA VAL A 989 -28.90 -18.05 -38.53
C VAL A 989 -30.32 -18.41 -38.09
N LEU A 990 -30.63 -19.68 -37.87
CA LEU A 990 -31.97 -20.20 -37.54
C LEU A 990 -33.04 -19.82 -38.55
N ALA A 991 -32.71 -19.84 -39.86
CA ALA A 991 -33.68 -19.58 -40.89
C ALA A 991 -34.46 -20.87 -41.25
N THR A 992 -35.79 -20.75 -41.35
CA THR A 992 -36.69 -21.84 -41.84
C THR A 992 -36.76 -21.85 -43.33
N GLU A 993 -36.68 -20.68 -43.96
CA GLU A 993 -36.62 -20.49 -45.40
C GLU A 993 -35.54 -19.50 -45.78
N MET A 994 -34.92 -19.71 -46.91
CA MET A 994 -33.94 -18.77 -47.50
C MET A 994 -34.14 -18.63 -48.98
N ARG A 995 -34.27 -17.41 -49.49
CA ARG A 995 -34.35 -17.06 -50.91
C ARG A 995 -33.17 -16.16 -51.27
N VAL A 996 -32.55 -16.48 -52.40
CA VAL A 996 -31.45 -15.70 -52.97
C VAL A 996 -31.82 -15.21 -54.33
N THR A 997 -31.83 -13.91 -54.55
CA THR A 997 -32.22 -13.30 -55.82
C THR A 997 -31.16 -12.33 -56.33
N LYS A 998 -30.97 -12.27 -57.66
CA LYS A 998 -30.10 -11.28 -58.29
C LYS A 998 -30.78 -9.91 -58.23
N GLY A 999 -30.11 -8.92 -57.66
CA GLY A 999 -30.54 -7.54 -57.62
C GLY A 999 -29.72 -6.65 -58.55
N THR A 1000 -30.13 -5.41 -58.75
CA THR A 1000 -29.42 -4.40 -59.54
C THR A 1000 -28.80 -3.29 -58.70
N GLY A 1001 -28.88 -3.38 -57.38
CA GLY A 1001 -28.43 -2.37 -56.41
C GLY A 1001 -27.48 -2.91 -55.34
N ALA A 1002 -27.39 -2.20 -54.19
CA ALA A 1002 -26.62 -2.63 -53.05
C ALA A 1002 -27.15 -3.95 -52.46
N ASN A 1003 -26.29 -4.70 -51.75
CA ASN A 1003 -26.69 -5.95 -51.11
C ASN A 1003 -27.73 -5.71 -50.02
N GLU A 1004 -28.86 -6.41 -50.07
CA GLU A 1004 -29.96 -6.32 -49.12
C GLU A 1004 -30.13 -7.66 -48.38
N ILE A 1005 -30.21 -7.61 -47.04
CA ILE A 1005 -30.53 -8.74 -46.20
C ILE A 1005 -31.87 -8.41 -45.51
N LEU A 1006 -32.92 -9.13 -45.90
CA LEU A 1006 -34.26 -8.95 -45.37
C LEU A 1006 -34.62 -10.14 -44.46
N ILE A 1007 -34.99 -9.81 -43.24
CA ILE A 1007 -35.35 -10.80 -42.20
C ILE A 1007 -36.78 -10.53 -41.73
N SER A 1008 -37.60 -11.55 -41.71
CA SER A 1008 -38.90 -11.57 -41.03
C SER A 1008 -38.98 -12.75 -40.05
N LEU A 1009 -39.80 -12.66 -39.01
CA LEU A 1009 -40.09 -13.80 -38.16
C LEU A 1009 -40.81 -14.88 -38.96
N ALA A 1010 -40.42 -16.16 -38.73
CA ALA A 1010 -40.99 -17.30 -39.42
C ALA A 1010 -42.39 -17.65 -38.89
#